data_6833d49b0f012d0b337138873b152404
#
_entry.id   6833d49b0f012d0b337138873b152404
#
_cell.length_a   1.000
_cell.length_b   1.000
_cell.length_c   1.000
_cell.angle_alpha   90.00
_cell.angle_beta   90.00
_cell.angle_gamma   90.00
#
_symmetry.space_group_name_H-M   'P 1'
#
loop_
_entity.id
_entity.type
_entity.pdbx_description
1 polymer ?
#
loop_
_entity_poly.entity_id
_entity_poly.type
_entity_poly.pdbx_seq_one_letter_code
_entity_poly.pdbx_strand_id
1 'polypeptide(L)'
;MLCNLLIAEPAQAQQRPVLTTESLDDQPVIREVRITGNDAIRTTRLRQRIQTQANRRVLSIPGFTWWRWVYQFGDTVGGRVGDAFRASGEAPAYLDPGLVDNDVERLRVFYEQQGFRDARISADVVEGDDSDRVTVHFRIDEGPPTYLRSLEYRGLQGLPEPVQATIVNESVFDDATPTDENPFKLAIANQRYETPLLLEERQRVLRALRNGGYAAVSRDSIRALVFTPQPDSFDVRMRVRPGRRYRFGDVQFTVEGPLSNSSTRQPTVDVPVDSSAGYAPTVAATIRNEERLSPSLLERALQFTPGDYYSQEQLLATKRRLEGTGAFTFTNLTPQLSDSLRPAPDGEAFVPIQIETRTRERHQLRAETFALQREVVSDVESELGLGVGLTYENANVLGGGERFQMRTAASVATNLDSLTSVQLEAEPSLTLPYLVYPFGGLDDWFDLVDTRTRLSLSGLTARRDDLRLRIRARLGAQLRLELDHTESLSSFIDVVDLTISNPDTLDQFSERFLDRVLGPGDGTGITDPVQRRQIIEDYTEPQFNSALRYTLQSATANPLRRRQGHVYEGAFEIGNVLPLALDWFAFSPGSLTSTVPGFGGQTLLYRPYLRGQVDLRRYIPLGSGRSTLALRAFGGVAHPFGIPDVVPFDRRYFSGGGTSVRGWGLRELGPGSTTLLAPGTQTQPSANGDVANILGGDIKLEANIELRTRIIRQLLAANWLLTSFVDTGNVWFGPRNPGLATAATDDQPARASGRFRLATAPQELGVGAGLGLRIAWEFFIVRLDLAYRMHDPSPLNDDVFRNGFRDPRLHFGIGHAF
;
A
#
# COMPACT_ATOMS: atom_id res chain seq x y z
N MET A 1 1.72 -45.02 -20.61
CA MET A 1 2.79 -45.06 -19.61
C MET A 1 2.29 -44.31 -18.38
N LEU A 2 2.00 -45.02 -17.31
CA LEU A 2 1.43 -44.46 -16.08
C LEU A 2 2.53 -43.72 -15.29
N CYS A 3 2.51 -42.43 -15.22
CA CYS A 3 3.28 -41.66 -14.24
C CYS A 3 2.50 -41.65 -12.92
N ASN A 4 2.85 -42.53 -12.01
CA ASN A 4 2.49 -42.43 -10.61
C ASN A 4 3.32 -41.30 -9.99
N LEU A 5 2.68 -40.16 -9.74
CA LEU A 5 3.20 -39.16 -8.82
C LEU A 5 3.04 -39.72 -7.40
N LEU A 6 4.07 -40.40 -6.93
CA LEU A 6 4.27 -40.76 -5.52
C LEU A 6 4.29 -39.44 -4.71
N ILE A 7 3.38 -39.37 -3.78
CA ILE A 7 3.43 -38.47 -2.63
C ILE A 7 4.71 -38.86 -1.86
N ALA A 8 5.75 -38.04 -1.96
CA ALA A 8 6.87 -38.15 -1.06
C ALA A 8 6.37 -37.69 0.32
N GLU A 9 6.25 -38.62 1.25
CA GLU A 9 6.28 -38.33 2.67
C GLU A 9 7.49 -37.40 2.97
N PRO A 10 7.42 -36.55 4.00
CA PRO A 10 8.56 -35.72 4.36
C PRO A 10 9.70 -36.69 4.73
N ALA A 11 10.66 -36.83 3.82
CA ALA A 11 11.87 -37.58 4.07
C ALA A 11 12.48 -37.02 5.34
N GLN A 12 12.62 -37.89 6.35
CA GLN A 12 13.48 -37.66 7.49
C GLN A 12 14.76 -37.04 6.96
N ALA A 13 15.10 -35.86 7.53
CA ALA A 13 16.34 -35.19 7.24
C ALA A 13 17.48 -36.19 7.42
N GLN A 14 17.91 -36.82 6.31
CA GLN A 14 19.19 -37.48 6.28
C GLN A 14 20.21 -36.41 6.66
N GLN A 15 20.83 -36.62 7.80
CA GLN A 15 22.00 -35.84 8.20
C GLN A 15 22.96 -35.88 7.04
N ARG A 16 23.05 -34.76 6.32
CA ARG A 16 24.11 -34.53 5.34
C ARG A 16 25.42 -34.79 6.07
N PRO A 17 26.37 -35.49 5.49
CA PRO A 17 27.70 -35.51 6.06
C PRO A 17 28.13 -34.07 6.18
N VAL A 18 28.43 -33.61 7.40
CA VAL A 18 29.07 -32.33 7.64
C VAL A 18 30.42 -32.47 6.98
N LEU A 19 30.54 -31.96 5.74
CA LEU A 19 31.84 -31.78 5.12
C LEU A 19 32.62 -30.88 6.06
N THR A 20 33.66 -31.41 6.63
CA THR A 20 34.56 -30.65 7.49
C THR A 20 35.14 -29.52 6.69
N THR A 21 35.28 -28.36 7.28
CA THR A 21 35.75 -27.10 6.66
C THR A 21 37.05 -27.27 5.88
N GLU A 22 37.88 -28.24 6.27
CA GLU A 22 39.15 -28.58 5.62
C GLU A 22 39.00 -29.17 4.21
N SER A 23 37.86 -29.78 3.86
CA SER A 23 37.64 -30.36 2.53
C SER A 23 37.08 -29.39 1.49
N LEU A 24 36.65 -28.18 1.93
CA LEU A 24 36.07 -27.16 1.06
C LEU A 24 37.12 -26.16 0.54
N ASP A 25 38.22 -25.99 1.25
CA ASP A 25 39.25 -25.01 0.88
C ASP A 25 40.06 -25.42 -0.38
N ASP A 26 40.00 -26.70 -0.76
CA ASP A 26 40.64 -27.23 -1.98
C ASP A 26 39.77 -27.14 -3.24
N GLN A 27 38.50 -26.69 -3.12
CA GLN A 27 37.58 -26.56 -4.23
C GLN A 27 37.69 -25.20 -4.92
N PRO A 28 37.66 -25.13 -6.26
CA PRO A 28 37.75 -23.86 -6.95
C PRO A 28 36.50 -22.99 -6.69
N VAL A 29 36.68 -21.68 -6.61
CA VAL A 29 35.61 -20.72 -6.36
C VAL A 29 34.89 -20.36 -7.67
N ILE A 30 33.56 -20.38 -7.66
CA ILE A 30 32.74 -19.99 -8.81
C ILE A 30 32.85 -18.48 -9.06
N ARG A 31 33.52 -18.11 -10.15
CA ARG A 31 33.65 -16.73 -10.62
C ARG A 31 32.35 -16.23 -11.27
N GLU A 32 31.73 -17.07 -12.07
CA GLU A 32 30.55 -16.70 -12.85
C GLU A 32 29.73 -17.94 -13.18
N VAL A 33 28.38 -17.75 -13.22
CA VAL A 33 27.46 -18.74 -13.79
C VAL A 33 26.89 -18.13 -15.06
N ARG A 34 27.17 -18.77 -16.22
CA ARG A 34 26.65 -18.39 -17.54
C ARG A 34 25.54 -19.33 -17.94
N ILE A 35 24.53 -18.80 -18.56
CA ILE A 35 23.44 -19.56 -19.16
C ILE A 35 23.29 -19.04 -20.57
N THR A 36 23.36 -19.93 -21.56
CA THR A 36 23.25 -19.59 -22.98
C THR A 36 22.35 -20.56 -23.71
N GLY A 37 21.78 -20.12 -24.86
CA GLY A 37 20.87 -20.91 -25.67
C GLY A 37 19.43 -20.91 -25.14
N ASN A 38 19.10 -20.02 -24.24
CA ASN A 38 17.78 -19.85 -23.66
C ASN A 38 17.04 -18.68 -24.33
N ASP A 39 16.53 -18.89 -25.52
CA ASP A 39 15.89 -17.84 -26.34
C ASP A 39 14.44 -17.57 -25.89
N ALA A 40 13.68 -18.61 -25.56
CA ALA A 40 12.28 -18.49 -25.16
C ALA A 40 12.12 -18.14 -23.67
N ILE A 41 13.02 -18.57 -22.80
CA ILE A 41 12.90 -18.37 -21.36
C ILE A 41 14.00 -17.44 -20.86
N ARG A 42 13.59 -16.33 -20.23
CA ARG A 42 14.53 -15.32 -19.71
C ARG A 42 15.51 -15.92 -18.71
N THR A 43 16.79 -15.62 -18.86
CA THR A 43 17.89 -16.04 -17.97
C THR A 43 17.60 -15.75 -16.49
N THR A 44 16.86 -14.71 -16.19
CA THR A 44 16.48 -14.36 -14.81
C THR A 44 15.56 -15.39 -14.16
N ARG A 45 14.65 -16.00 -14.93
CA ARG A 45 13.78 -17.10 -14.45
C ARG A 45 14.59 -18.37 -14.20
N LEU A 46 15.54 -18.69 -15.09
CA LEU A 46 16.41 -19.85 -14.97
C LEU A 46 17.33 -19.73 -13.75
N ARG A 47 17.93 -18.56 -13.53
CA ARG A 47 18.76 -18.30 -12.34
C ARG A 47 18.04 -18.49 -11.01
N GLN A 48 16.72 -18.36 -10.99
CA GLN A 48 15.92 -18.65 -9.78
C GLN A 48 15.72 -20.15 -9.52
N ARG A 49 15.96 -20.98 -10.52
CA ARG A 49 15.77 -22.44 -10.46
C ARG A 49 17.04 -23.21 -10.10
N ILE A 50 18.20 -22.61 -10.37
CA ILE A 50 19.51 -23.20 -10.04
C ILE A 50 19.95 -22.76 -8.64
N GLN A 51 20.66 -23.65 -7.97
CA GLN A 51 21.30 -23.37 -6.67
C GLN A 51 22.78 -22.98 -6.83
N THR A 52 23.41 -23.38 -7.92
CA THR A 52 24.76 -22.98 -8.28
C THR A 52 24.79 -21.48 -8.50
N GLN A 53 25.50 -20.75 -7.65
CA GLN A 53 25.58 -19.30 -7.70
C GLN A 53 27.03 -18.86 -7.53
N ALA A 54 27.43 -17.81 -8.24
CA ALA A 54 28.68 -17.14 -8.00
C ALA A 54 28.50 -16.06 -6.93
N ASN A 55 29.59 -15.67 -6.26
CA ASN A 55 29.58 -14.53 -5.35
C ASN A 55 29.07 -13.26 -6.02
N ARG A 56 28.36 -12.44 -5.28
CA ARG A 56 27.70 -11.24 -5.81
C ARG A 56 28.73 -10.18 -6.20
N ARG A 57 28.48 -9.55 -7.33
CA ARG A 57 29.25 -8.40 -7.82
C ARG A 57 28.58 -7.10 -7.40
N VAL A 58 29.35 -6.12 -6.97
CA VAL A 58 28.85 -4.77 -6.71
C VAL A 58 28.67 -4.06 -8.06
N LEU A 59 27.49 -3.46 -8.27
CA LEU A 59 27.13 -2.74 -9.49
C LEU A 59 27.39 -3.51 -10.80
N SER A 60 27.44 -4.85 -10.74
CA SER A 60 27.76 -5.72 -11.88
C SER A 60 29.19 -5.52 -12.44
N ILE A 61 30.07 -4.86 -11.71
CA ILE A 61 31.45 -4.63 -12.13
C ILE A 61 32.22 -5.97 -12.07
N PRO A 62 32.82 -6.43 -13.17
CA PRO A 62 33.57 -7.66 -13.19
C PRO A 62 34.73 -7.65 -12.17
N GLY A 63 34.81 -8.72 -11.35
CA GLY A 63 35.86 -8.88 -10.35
C GLY A 63 35.67 -8.13 -9.03
N PHE A 64 34.73 -7.20 -8.93
CA PHE A 64 34.48 -6.47 -7.69
C PHE A 64 33.49 -7.21 -6.78
N THR A 65 34.01 -8.14 -5.97
CA THR A 65 33.27 -8.96 -5.00
C THR A 65 33.48 -8.46 -3.57
N TRP A 66 33.06 -7.23 -3.29
CA TRP A 66 33.21 -6.57 -1.99
C TRP A 66 32.75 -7.44 -0.81
N TRP A 67 31.68 -8.23 -0.98
CA TRP A 67 31.08 -9.06 0.09
C TRP A 67 31.96 -10.22 0.51
N ARG A 68 32.68 -10.81 -0.42
CA ARG A 68 33.70 -11.80 -0.10
C ARG A 68 34.82 -11.18 0.72
N TRP A 69 35.20 -9.95 0.41
CA TRP A 69 36.19 -9.21 1.14
C TRP A 69 35.74 -8.88 2.57
N VAL A 70 34.47 -8.50 2.75
CA VAL A 70 33.84 -8.27 4.06
C VAL A 70 33.83 -9.57 4.89
N TYR A 71 33.52 -10.70 4.28
CA TYR A 71 33.57 -12.00 4.93
C TYR A 71 35.02 -12.33 5.38
N GLN A 72 35.99 -12.24 4.49
CA GLN A 72 37.41 -12.52 4.78
C GLN A 72 37.96 -11.57 5.84
N PHE A 73 37.54 -10.30 5.83
CA PHE A 73 37.91 -9.34 6.90
C PHE A 73 37.36 -9.81 8.24
N GLY A 74 36.16 -10.36 8.27
CA GLY A 74 35.58 -10.99 9.47
C GLY A 74 36.39 -12.14 10.02
N ASP A 75 36.99 -12.95 9.14
CA ASP A 75 37.91 -14.05 9.53
C ASP A 75 39.21 -13.52 10.14
N THR A 76 39.73 -12.41 9.61
CA THR A 76 40.93 -11.78 10.10
C THR A 76 40.75 -11.10 11.45
N VAL A 77 39.60 -10.46 11.70
CA VAL A 77 39.33 -9.70 12.93
C VAL A 77 38.93 -10.60 14.08
N GLY A 78 38.22 -11.70 13.84
CA GLY A 78 37.75 -12.65 14.82
C GLY A 78 36.81 -12.08 15.91
N GLY A 79 36.37 -12.93 16.85
CA GLY A 79 35.49 -12.53 17.95
C GLY A 79 34.10 -12.04 17.49
N ARG A 80 33.31 -11.43 18.39
CA ARG A 80 31.94 -10.95 18.11
C ARG A 80 31.85 -9.96 16.94
N VAL A 81 32.90 -9.15 16.77
CA VAL A 81 32.97 -8.19 15.63
C VAL A 81 33.24 -8.93 14.35
N GLY A 82 34.18 -9.89 14.34
CA GLY A 82 34.43 -10.77 13.21
C GLY A 82 33.19 -11.57 12.81
N ASP A 83 32.42 -12.08 13.78
CA ASP A 83 31.15 -12.79 13.52
C ASP A 83 30.12 -11.88 12.85
N ALA A 84 30.04 -10.62 13.23
CA ALA A 84 29.14 -9.65 12.60
C ALA A 84 29.55 -9.36 11.14
N PHE A 85 30.87 -9.26 10.86
CA PHE A 85 31.35 -9.10 9.50
C PHE A 85 31.15 -10.37 8.66
N ARG A 86 31.37 -11.57 9.19
CA ARG A 86 31.08 -12.84 8.51
C ARG A 86 29.59 -12.98 8.20
N ALA A 87 28.73 -12.67 9.16
CA ALA A 87 27.27 -12.70 8.95
C ALA A 87 26.79 -11.68 7.91
N SER A 88 27.54 -10.58 7.74
CA SER A 88 27.24 -9.53 6.76
C SER A 88 27.91 -9.76 5.41
N GLY A 89 29.01 -10.48 5.38
CA GLY A 89 29.77 -10.85 4.19
C GLY A 89 29.14 -12.02 3.44
N GLU A 90 29.80 -12.45 2.38
CA GLU A 90 29.40 -13.62 1.60
C GLU A 90 30.58 -14.60 1.55
N ALA A 91 30.36 -15.80 2.08
CA ALA A 91 31.35 -16.87 2.00
C ALA A 91 31.72 -17.15 0.55
N PRO A 92 32.94 -17.58 0.25
CA PRO A 92 33.33 -18.01 -1.10
C PRO A 92 32.36 -19.06 -1.63
N ALA A 93 31.88 -18.88 -2.85
CA ALA A 93 31.01 -19.84 -3.52
C ALA A 93 31.88 -20.93 -4.16
N TYR A 94 32.13 -22.00 -3.43
CA TYR A 94 32.91 -23.16 -3.93
C TYR A 94 32.08 -23.96 -4.93
N LEU A 95 32.78 -24.61 -5.89
CA LEU A 95 32.18 -25.49 -6.86
C LEU A 95 31.78 -26.82 -6.19
N ASP A 96 30.50 -27.14 -6.24
CA ASP A 96 29.98 -28.46 -5.90
C ASP A 96 29.48 -29.13 -7.19
N PRO A 97 30.21 -30.10 -7.73
CA PRO A 97 29.82 -30.83 -8.95
C PRO A 97 28.45 -31.49 -8.84
N GLY A 98 28.13 -32.07 -7.67
CA GLY A 98 26.82 -32.69 -7.44
C GLY A 98 25.67 -31.68 -7.47
N LEU A 99 25.92 -30.46 -7.04
CA LEU A 99 24.95 -29.36 -7.11
C LEU A 99 24.73 -28.92 -8.57
N VAL A 100 25.81 -28.88 -9.39
CA VAL A 100 25.73 -28.54 -10.81
C VAL A 100 24.90 -29.57 -11.57
N ASP A 101 25.14 -30.89 -11.34
CA ASP A 101 24.38 -31.95 -11.97
C ASP A 101 22.89 -31.92 -11.56
N ASN A 102 22.60 -31.64 -10.29
CA ASN A 102 21.24 -31.43 -9.83
C ASN A 102 20.57 -30.22 -10.47
N ASP A 103 21.33 -29.15 -10.75
CA ASP A 103 20.81 -27.96 -11.42
C ASP A 103 20.52 -28.22 -12.90
N VAL A 104 21.32 -29.05 -13.58
CA VAL A 104 21.00 -29.52 -14.94
C VAL A 104 19.65 -30.22 -14.96
N GLU A 105 19.42 -31.15 -14.03
CA GLU A 105 18.15 -31.86 -13.95
C GLU A 105 16.98 -30.92 -13.57
N ARG A 106 17.19 -29.97 -12.65
CA ARG A 106 16.16 -28.94 -12.30
C ARG A 106 15.79 -28.09 -13.51
N LEU A 107 16.77 -27.66 -14.29
CA LEU A 107 16.51 -26.91 -15.51
C LEU A 107 15.78 -27.77 -16.55
N ARG A 108 16.16 -29.06 -16.72
CA ARG A 108 15.49 -29.98 -17.65
C ARG A 108 14.00 -30.13 -17.27
N VAL A 109 13.71 -30.41 -16.00
CA VAL A 109 12.33 -30.55 -15.51
C VAL A 109 11.58 -29.24 -15.67
N PHE A 110 12.24 -28.11 -15.43
CA PHE A 110 11.61 -26.79 -15.58
C PHE A 110 11.26 -26.52 -17.05
N TYR A 111 12.15 -26.82 -18.01
CA TYR A 111 11.88 -26.69 -19.44
C TYR A 111 10.75 -27.61 -19.90
N GLU A 112 10.72 -28.86 -19.44
CA GLU A 112 9.64 -29.81 -19.72
C GLU A 112 8.29 -29.23 -19.21
N GLN A 113 8.26 -28.66 -18.00
CA GLN A 113 7.06 -27.99 -17.45
C GLN A 113 6.64 -26.73 -18.22
N GLN A 114 7.57 -26.12 -18.94
CA GLN A 114 7.33 -24.93 -19.78
C GLN A 114 7.07 -25.30 -21.25
N GLY A 115 6.86 -26.57 -21.56
CA GLY A 115 6.51 -27.06 -22.91
C GLY A 115 7.66 -27.34 -23.86
N PHE A 116 8.87 -27.45 -23.34
CA PHE A 116 10.05 -27.83 -24.12
C PHE A 116 10.49 -29.26 -23.73
N ARG A 117 9.87 -30.26 -24.34
CA ARG A 117 10.08 -31.68 -23.99
C ARG A 117 11.46 -32.20 -24.38
N ASP A 118 11.96 -31.72 -25.47
CA ASP A 118 13.22 -32.20 -26.06
C ASP A 118 14.39 -31.30 -25.66
N ALA A 119 14.19 -30.42 -24.69
CA ALA A 119 15.23 -29.54 -24.17
C ALA A 119 16.41 -30.34 -23.63
N ARG A 120 17.60 -30.03 -24.14
CA ARG A 120 18.87 -30.63 -23.73
C ARG A 120 19.68 -29.60 -22.97
N ILE A 121 20.02 -29.93 -21.74
CA ILE A 121 20.81 -29.07 -20.87
C ILE A 121 22.10 -29.78 -20.53
N SER A 122 23.21 -29.09 -20.70
CA SER A 122 24.54 -29.54 -20.27
C SER A 122 25.22 -28.45 -19.45
N ALA A 123 26.09 -28.84 -18.56
CA ALA A 123 26.91 -27.92 -17.81
C ALA A 123 28.40 -28.24 -18.06
N ASP A 124 29.15 -27.19 -18.33
CA ASP A 124 30.61 -27.28 -18.47
C ASP A 124 31.24 -26.40 -17.41
N VAL A 125 32.28 -26.88 -16.78
CA VAL A 125 33.11 -26.10 -15.86
C VAL A 125 34.38 -25.68 -16.64
N VAL A 126 34.52 -24.36 -16.83
CA VAL A 126 35.65 -23.77 -17.54
C VAL A 126 36.58 -23.14 -16.50
N GLU A 127 37.81 -23.59 -16.44
CA GLU A 127 38.87 -23.03 -15.62
C GLU A 127 39.21 -21.59 -16.10
N GLY A 128 39.40 -20.68 -15.16
CA GLY A 128 39.84 -19.32 -15.47
C GLY A 128 41.34 -19.23 -15.58
N ASP A 129 41.86 -18.02 -15.92
CA ASP A 129 43.29 -17.74 -15.95
C ASP A 129 44.00 -17.98 -14.61
N ASP A 130 43.25 -17.89 -13.49
CA ASP A 130 43.65 -18.28 -12.14
C ASP A 130 43.08 -19.69 -11.86
N SER A 131 43.93 -20.65 -11.53
CA SER A 131 43.57 -22.05 -11.27
C SER A 131 42.53 -22.25 -10.17
N ASP A 132 42.35 -21.27 -9.28
CA ASP A 132 41.39 -21.31 -8.16
C ASP A 132 40.01 -20.82 -8.53
N ARG A 133 39.75 -20.42 -9.79
CA ARG A 133 38.46 -19.83 -10.18
C ARG A 133 37.89 -20.48 -11.41
N VAL A 134 36.62 -20.87 -11.32
CA VAL A 134 35.92 -21.53 -12.41
C VAL A 134 34.67 -20.76 -12.83
N THR A 135 34.32 -20.91 -14.10
CA THR A 135 33.03 -20.46 -14.64
C THR A 135 32.18 -21.67 -14.93
N VAL A 136 30.98 -21.75 -14.33
CA VAL A 136 30.01 -22.78 -14.64
C VAL A 136 29.15 -22.29 -15.80
N HIS A 137 29.15 -23.04 -16.89
CA HIS A 137 28.43 -22.66 -18.10
C HIS A 137 27.33 -23.66 -18.39
N PHE A 138 26.06 -23.30 -18.16
CA PHE A 138 24.90 -24.05 -18.57
C PHE A 138 24.59 -23.74 -20.03
N ARG A 139 24.68 -24.73 -20.90
CA ARG A 139 24.28 -24.65 -22.31
C ARG A 139 22.93 -25.32 -22.46
N ILE A 140 22.02 -24.59 -23.07
CA ILE A 140 20.63 -25.02 -23.26
C ILE A 140 20.37 -25.07 -24.77
N ASP A 141 19.84 -26.20 -25.18
CA ASP A 141 19.20 -26.36 -26.48
C ASP A 141 17.72 -26.63 -26.18
N GLU A 142 16.90 -25.57 -26.35
CA GLU A 142 15.49 -25.60 -25.94
C GLU A 142 14.66 -26.59 -26.78
N GLY A 143 15.09 -26.87 -28.01
CA GLY A 143 14.27 -27.64 -28.95
C GLY A 143 12.96 -26.92 -29.34
N PRO A 144 12.09 -27.58 -30.12
CA PRO A 144 10.81 -27.01 -30.50
C PRO A 144 9.84 -26.94 -29.32
N PRO A 145 9.04 -25.87 -29.18
CA PRO A 145 7.99 -25.79 -28.15
C PRO A 145 6.83 -26.74 -28.52
N THR A 146 6.23 -27.34 -27.51
CA THR A 146 4.99 -28.10 -27.63
C THR A 146 3.80 -27.21 -27.33
N TYR A 147 2.77 -27.23 -28.16
CA TYR A 147 1.59 -26.39 -28.03
C TYR A 147 0.40 -27.18 -27.47
N LEU A 148 -0.45 -26.48 -26.73
CA LEU A 148 -1.74 -26.98 -26.32
C LEU A 148 -2.76 -26.69 -27.44
N ARG A 149 -3.32 -27.73 -28.04
CA ARG A 149 -4.26 -27.64 -29.15
C ARG A 149 -5.72 -27.64 -28.69
N SER A 150 -6.03 -28.46 -27.70
CA SER A 150 -7.39 -28.50 -27.14
C SER A 150 -7.42 -28.91 -25.67
N LEU A 151 -8.45 -28.43 -24.98
CA LEU A 151 -8.81 -28.82 -23.62
C LEU A 151 -10.26 -29.33 -23.63
N GLU A 152 -10.44 -30.60 -23.31
CA GLU A 152 -11.78 -31.23 -23.20
C GLU A 152 -12.12 -31.47 -21.74
N TYR A 153 -13.24 -30.94 -21.28
CA TYR A 153 -13.80 -31.27 -19.98
C TYR A 153 -14.75 -32.46 -20.09
N ARG A 154 -14.57 -33.47 -19.24
CA ARG A 154 -15.47 -34.62 -19.16
C ARG A 154 -16.09 -34.76 -17.79
N GLY A 155 -17.38 -35.04 -17.75
CA GLY A 155 -18.16 -35.16 -16.52
C GLY A 155 -18.86 -33.89 -16.09
N LEU A 156 -19.04 -32.94 -17.00
CA LEU A 156 -19.79 -31.71 -16.77
C LEU A 156 -21.29 -31.83 -17.10
N GLN A 157 -21.70 -32.84 -17.87
CA GLN A 157 -23.05 -32.94 -18.43
C GLN A 157 -24.16 -33.00 -17.37
N GLY A 158 -23.87 -33.42 -16.15
CA GLY A 158 -24.82 -33.48 -15.03
C GLY A 158 -24.78 -32.26 -14.11
N LEU A 159 -23.97 -31.25 -14.41
CA LEU A 159 -23.88 -30.04 -13.60
C LEU A 159 -24.99 -29.05 -13.98
N PRO A 160 -25.38 -28.13 -13.06
CA PRO A 160 -26.24 -27.01 -13.41
C PRO A 160 -25.61 -26.11 -14.49
N GLU A 161 -26.45 -25.57 -15.37
CA GLU A 161 -26.02 -24.74 -16.50
C GLU A 161 -25.10 -23.57 -16.08
N PRO A 162 -25.38 -22.81 -15.01
CA PRO A 162 -24.49 -21.74 -14.57
C PRO A 162 -23.06 -22.24 -14.23
N VAL A 163 -22.95 -23.40 -13.59
CA VAL A 163 -21.65 -23.97 -13.23
C VAL A 163 -20.90 -24.45 -14.47
N GLN A 164 -21.62 -25.06 -15.44
CA GLN A 164 -21.05 -25.43 -16.72
C GLN A 164 -20.51 -24.22 -17.47
N ALA A 165 -21.31 -23.14 -17.55
CA ALA A 165 -20.94 -21.90 -18.20
C ALA A 165 -19.71 -21.26 -17.57
N THR A 166 -19.65 -21.17 -16.24
CA THR A 166 -18.48 -20.66 -15.53
C THR A 166 -17.22 -21.48 -15.83
N ILE A 167 -17.34 -22.82 -15.86
CA ILE A 167 -16.19 -23.69 -16.16
C ILE A 167 -15.70 -23.51 -17.60
N VAL A 168 -16.61 -23.42 -18.56
CA VAL A 168 -16.26 -23.38 -19.98
C VAL A 168 -15.82 -21.99 -20.44
N ASN A 169 -16.52 -20.94 -20.00
CA ASN A 169 -16.32 -19.58 -20.52
C ASN A 169 -15.22 -18.80 -19.83
N GLU A 170 -14.84 -19.18 -18.60
CA GLU A 170 -13.83 -18.45 -17.82
C GLU A 170 -12.49 -19.21 -17.75
N SER A 171 -12.13 -19.96 -18.81
CA SER A 171 -10.86 -20.68 -18.86
C SER A 171 -9.66 -19.74 -18.71
N VAL A 172 -8.58 -20.18 -18.06
CA VAL A 172 -7.32 -19.42 -17.93
C VAL A 172 -6.53 -19.35 -19.23
N PHE A 173 -6.94 -20.12 -20.26
CA PHE A 173 -6.27 -20.12 -21.55
C PHE A 173 -6.81 -18.98 -22.42
N ASP A 174 -5.91 -18.13 -22.88
CA ASP A 174 -6.25 -17.08 -23.83
C ASP A 174 -6.75 -17.70 -25.15
N ASP A 175 -7.69 -17.03 -25.80
CA ASP A 175 -8.29 -17.46 -27.09
C ASP A 175 -8.91 -18.86 -27.09
N ALA A 176 -9.28 -19.41 -25.92
CA ALA A 176 -9.98 -20.69 -25.84
C ALA A 176 -11.43 -20.53 -26.27
N THR A 177 -11.83 -21.27 -27.32
CA THR A 177 -13.20 -21.22 -27.85
C THR A 177 -13.85 -22.60 -27.86
N PRO A 178 -15.13 -22.73 -27.43
CA PRO A 178 -15.86 -23.99 -27.54
C PRO A 178 -15.94 -24.45 -29.02
N THR A 179 -15.81 -25.75 -29.24
CA THR A 179 -15.94 -26.31 -30.59
C THR A 179 -17.43 -26.58 -30.95
N ASP A 180 -17.79 -26.45 -32.21
CA ASP A 180 -19.18 -26.68 -32.68
C ASP A 180 -19.68 -28.11 -32.38
N GLU A 181 -18.75 -29.10 -32.38
CA GLU A 181 -19.11 -30.50 -32.15
C GLU A 181 -19.29 -30.84 -30.65
N ASN A 182 -18.61 -30.13 -29.77
CA ASN A 182 -18.65 -30.41 -28.33
C ASN A 182 -18.45 -29.13 -27.52
N PRO A 183 -19.50 -28.59 -26.87
CA PRO A 183 -19.41 -27.37 -26.09
C PRO A 183 -18.43 -27.45 -24.89
N PHE A 184 -18.08 -28.68 -24.46
CA PHE A 184 -17.11 -28.91 -23.37
C PHE A 184 -15.69 -29.12 -23.88
N LYS A 185 -15.45 -28.95 -25.17
CA LYS A 185 -14.12 -29.01 -25.77
C LYS A 185 -13.73 -27.64 -26.27
N LEU A 186 -12.68 -27.09 -25.71
CA LEU A 186 -12.12 -25.81 -26.11
C LEU A 186 -11.02 -26.04 -27.14
N ALA A 187 -11.11 -25.39 -28.28
CA ALA A 187 -9.99 -25.24 -29.19
C ALA A 187 -9.11 -24.10 -28.68
N ILE A 188 -7.81 -24.31 -28.66
CA ILE A 188 -6.83 -23.36 -28.14
C ILE A 188 -5.84 -23.05 -29.25
N ALA A 189 -5.69 -21.77 -29.60
CA ALA A 189 -4.80 -21.34 -30.65
C ALA A 189 -3.49 -20.77 -30.05
N ASN A 190 -2.35 -21.20 -30.60
CA ASN A 190 -1.02 -20.63 -30.32
C ASN A 190 -0.58 -20.60 -28.83
N GLN A 191 -1.23 -21.36 -27.96
CA GLN A 191 -0.83 -21.44 -26.57
C GLN A 191 0.23 -22.53 -26.37
N ARG A 192 1.40 -22.16 -25.90
CA ARG A 192 2.42 -23.14 -25.49
C ARG A 192 1.89 -23.92 -24.27
N TYR A 193 2.16 -25.21 -24.27
CA TYR A 193 1.85 -26.07 -23.13
C TYR A 193 2.67 -25.65 -21.92
N GLU A 194 1.98 -25.30 -20.84
CA GLU A 194 2.62 -24.97 -19.57
C GLU A 194 1.91 -25.71 -18.43
N THR A 195 2.63 -26.58 -17.74
CA THR A 195 2.07 -27.32 -16.59
C THR A 195 1.49 -26.37 -15.51
N PRO A 196 2.11 -25.22 -15.17
CA PRO A 196 1.53 -24.27 -14.23
C PRO A 196 0.14 -23.77 -14.64
N LEU A 197 -0.11 -23.49 -15.92
CA LEU A 197 -1.43 -23.06 -16.40
C LEU A 197 -2.49 -24.17 -16.25
N LEU A 198 -2.14 -25.43 -16.51
CA LEU A 198 -3.04 -26.55 -16.24
C LEU A 198 -3.37 -26.72 -14.77
N LEU A 199 -2.42 -26.46 -13.88
CA LEU A 199 -2.65 -26.47 -12.43
C LEU A 199 -3.55 -25.33 -12.00
N GLU A 200 -3.39 -24.15 -12.58
CA GLU A 200 -4.24 -22.99 -12.36
C GLU A 200 -5.66 -23.25 -12.85
N GLU A 201 -5.81 -23.80 -14.05
CA GLU A 201 -7.10 -24.21 -14.61
C GLU A 201 -7.80 -25.24 -13.71
N ARG A 202 -7.07 -26.25 -13.26
CA ARG A 202 -7.61 -27.24 -12.30
C ARG A 202 -8.11 -26.57 -11.01
N GLN A 203 -7.36 -25.61 -10.50
CA GLN A 203 -7.72 -24.87 -9.28
C GLN A 203 -8.95 -23.98 -9.52
N ARG A 204 -9.09 -23.39 -10.70
CA ARG A 204 -10.25 -22.60 -11.11
C ARG A 204 -11.50 -23.48 -11.21
N VAL A 205 -11.42 -24.61 -11.91
CA VAL A 205 -12.50 -25.59 -11.99
C VAL A 205 -12.92 -26.10 -10.63
N LEU A 206 -11.96 -26.37 -9.74
CA LEU A 206 -12.24 -26.75 -8.36
C LEU A 206 -13.03 -25.69 -7.59
N ARG A 207 -12.67 -24.42 -7.75
CA ARG A 207 -13.39 -23.28 -7.14
C ARG A 207 -14.81 -23.16 -7.72
N ALA A 208 -14.98 -23.23 -9.03
CA ALA A 208 -16.28 -23.16 -9.68
C ALA A 208 -17.22 -24.28 -9.19
N LEU A 209 -16.73 -25.51 -9.06
CA LEU A 209 -17.51 -26.62 -8.53
C LEU A 209 -17.89 -26.41 -7.07
N ARG A 210 -16.96 -25.96 -6.22
CA ARG A 210 -17.23 -25.72 -4.80
C ARG A 210 -18.20 -24.55 -4.58
N ASN A 211 -18.17 -23.56 -5.46
CA ASN A 211 -19.15 -22.47 -5.44
C ASN A 211 -20.51 -22.90 -6.00
N GLY A 212 -20.52 -23.92 -6.87
CA GLY A 212 -21.74 -24.49 -7.45
C GLY A 212 -22.43 -25.58 -6.61
N GLY A 213 -21.99 -25.77 -5.36
CA GLY A 213 -22.63 -26.74 -4.44
C GLY A 213 -21.84 -28.03 -4.18
N TYR A 214 -20.71 -28.26 -4.81
CA TYR A 214 -19.98 -29.53 -4.71
C TYR A 214 -18.92 -29.48 -3.59
N ALA A 215 -19.34 -29.43 -2.33
CA ALA A 215 -18.47 -29.25 -1.17
C ALA A 215 -17.38 -30.32 -1.02
N ALA A 216 -17.67 -31.58 -1.40
CA ALA A 216 -16.75 -32.71 -1.24
C ALA A 216 -15.69 -32.82 -2.34
N VAL A 217 -15.76 -31.99 -3.39
CA VAL A 217 -14.79 -32.00 -4.48
C VAL A 217 -13.40 -31.63 -3.97
N SER A 218 -12.41 -32.47 -4.32
CA SER A 218 -11.01 -32.29 -3.99
C SER A 218 -10.14 -32.21 -5.25
N ARG A 219 -8.84 -31.98 -5.09
CA ARG A 219 -7.88 -32.03 -6.19
C ARG A 219 -7.88 -33.35 -6.92
N ASP A 220 -8.12 -34.47 -6.22
CA ASP A 220 -8.14 -35.83 -6.80
C ASP A 220 -9.39 -36.10 -7.63
N SER A 221 -10.44 -35.31 -7.43
CA SER A 221 -11.66 -35.36 -8.24
C SER A 221 -11.45 -34.81 -9.65
N ILE A 222 -10.38 -34.09 -9.90
CA ILE A 222 -10.07 -33.49 -11.19
C ILE A 222 -8.71 -33.98 -11.67
N ARG A 223 -8.72 -34.77 -12.72
CA ARG A 223 -7.52 -35.39 -13.33
C ARG A 223 -7.35 -34.93 -14.76
N ALA A 224 -6.18 -34.39 -15.09
CA ALA A 224 -5.81 -34.06 -16.45
C ALA A 224 -5.08 -35.26 -17.09
N LEU A 225 -5.53 -35.67 -18.26
CA LEU A 225 -4.87 -36.67 -19.12
C LEU A 225 -4.34 -35.94 -20.35
N VAL A 226 -3.05 -36.08 -20.61
CA VAL A 226 -2.37 -35.46 -21.75
C VAL A 226 -2.18 -36.49 -22.83
N PHE A 227 -2.61 -36.18 -24.05
CA PHE A 227 -2.48 -37.00 -25.24
C PHE A 227 -1.56 -36.28 -26.23
N THR A 228 -0.75 -37.03 -26.93
CA THR A 228 0.17 -36.50 -27.95
C THR A 228 -0.32 -36.93 -29.34
N PRO A 229 -1.24 -36.18 -29.94
CA PRO A 229 -1.75 -36.51 -31.27
C PRO A 229 -0.73 -36.26 -32.37
N GLN A 230 0.16 -35.31 -32.17
CA GLN A 230 1.27 -34.94 -33.03
C GLN A 230 2.52 -34.69 -32.17
N PRO A 231 3.73 -34.77 -32.73
CA PRO A 231 4.96 -34.62 -31.96
C PRO A 231 5.09 -33.27 -31.23
N ASP A 232 4.49 -32.20 -31.78
CA ASP A 232 4.59 -30.81 -31.35
C ASP A 232 3.34 -30.28 -30.62
N SER A 233 2.33 -31.15 -30.40
CA SER A 233 1.06 -30.68 -29.81
C SER A 233 0.47 -31.67 -28.83
N PHE A 234 -0.21 -31.09 -27.82
CA PHE A 234 -0.98 -31.81 -26.83
C PHE A 234 -2.47 -31.52 -26.92
N ASP A 235 -3.25 -32.58 -26.75
CA ASP A 235 -4.66 -32.54 -26.38
C ASP A 235 -4.77 -32.90 -24.89
N VAL A 236 -5.41 -32.05 -24.11
CA VAL A 236 -5.63 -32.30 -22.69
C VAL A 236 -7.09 -32.65 -22.44
N ARG A 237 -7.32 -33.72 -21.72
CA ARG A 237 -8.65 -34.11 -21.26
C ARG A 237 -8.72 -34.01 -19.75
N MET A 238 -9.48 -33.05 -19.26
CA MET A 238 -9.73 -32.86 -17.83
C MET A 238 -10.98 -33.61 -17.41
N ARG A 239 -10.79 -34.71 -16.70
CA ARG A 239 -11.90 -35.52 -16.17
C ARG A 239 -12.30 -34.96 -14.81
N VAL A 240 -13.55 -34.54 -14.70
CA VAL A 240 -14.16 -34.02 -13.49
C VAL A 240 -15.12 -35.06 -12.92
N ARG A 241 -14.98 -35.33 -11.61
CA ARG A 241 -15.90 -36.15 -10.84
C ARG A 241 -16.50 -35.32 -9.72
N PRO A 242 -17.61 -34.60 -9.95
CA PRO A 242 -18.16 -33.63 -9.01
C PRO A 242 -18.74 -34.31 -7.74
N GLY A 243 -19.20 -35.53 -7.85
CA GLY A 243 -19.88 -36.22 -6.75
C GLY A 243 -21.29 -35.65 -6.50
N ARG A 244 -21.72 -35.71 -5.24
CA ARG A 244 -23.00 -35.20 -4.78
C ARG A 244 -22.99 -33.68 -4.66
N ARG A 245 -24.11 -33.03 -4.95
CA ARG A 245 -24.35 -31.61 -4.67
C ARG A 245 -24.84 -31.45 -3.23
N TYR A 246 -24.46 -30.36 -2.59
CA TYR A 246 -24.79 -30.08 -1.20
C TYR A 246 -25.48 -28.74 -1.06
N ARG A 247 -26.33 -28.66 -0.02
CA ARG A 247 -26.91 -27.43 0.50
C ARG A 247 -26.34 -27.15 1.87
N PHE A 248 -26.30 -25.90 2.28
CA PHE A 248 -25.95 -25.54 3.65
C PHE A 248 -26.97 -26.15 4.61
N GLY A 249 -26.49 -26.95 5.54
CA GLY A 249 -27.32 -27.56 6.58
C GLY A 249 -27.34 -26.73 7.85
N ASP A 250 -27.47 -27.42 8.99
CA ASP A 250 -27.42 -26.77 10.31
C ASP A 250 -26.09 -26.06 10.51
N VAL A 251 -26.15 -24.85 11.12
CA VAL A 251 -24.98 -24.05 11.45
C VAL A 251 -24.79 -24.03 12.96
N GLN A 252 -23.62 -24.46 13.40
CA GLN A 252 -23.26 -24.47 14.81
C GLN A 252 -22.11 -23.51 15.07
N PHE A 253 -22.37 -22.38 15.73
CA PHE A 253 -21.34 -21.52 16.26
C PHE A 253 -20.83 -22.01 17.60
N THR A 254 -19.53 -22.12 17.76
CA THR A 254 -18.85 -22.35 19.03
C THR A 254 -17.91 -21.18 19.27
N VAL A 255 -18.28 -20.32 20.20
CA VAL A 255 -17.51 -19.12 20.53
C VAL A 255 -16.84 -19.33 21.89
N GLU A 256 -15.54 -19.14 21.98
CA GLU A 256 -14.77 -19.24 23.21
C GLU A 256 -14.16 -17.90 23.58
N GLY A 257 -14.47 -17.42 24.79
CA GLY A 257 -13.92 -16.20 25.35
C GLY A 257 -12.52 -16.39 25.94
N PRO A 258 -11.80 -15.29 26.20
CA PRO A 258 -10.43 -15.33 26.73
C PRO A 258 -10.37 -15.62 28.23
N LEU A 259 -11.49 -15.44 28.94
CA LEU A 259 -11.55 -15.63 30.39
C LEU A 259 -11.86 -17.09 30.74
N SER A 260 -11.29 -17.60 31.81
CA SER A 260 -11.52 -18.96 32.30
C SER A 260 -12.70 -19.07 33.30
N ASN A 261 -13.71 -18.20 33.18
CA ASN A 261 -14.93 -18.30 33.96
C ASN A 261 -15.85 -19.35 33.29
N SER A 262 -16.44 -20.23 34.01
CA SER A 262 -17.26 -21.33 33.51
C SER A 262 -18.65 -20.93 32.97
N SER A 263 -18.82 -19.71 32.46
CA SER A 263 -20.08 -19.24 31.89
C SER A 263 -20.34 -19.86 30.52
N THR A 264 -21.51 -20.42 30.31
CA THR A 264 -21.94 -20.96 29.01
C THR A 264 -23.33 -20.46 28.70
N ARG A 265 -23.53 -19.88 27.52
CA ARG A 265 -24.83 -19.40 27.02
C ARG A 265 -25.15 -20.09 25.71
N GLN A 266 -26.42 -20.30 25.44
CA GLN A 266 -26.93 -20.76 24.15
C GLN A 266 -28.00 -19.78 23.66
N PRO A 267 -27.60 -18.63 23.12
CA PRO A 267 -28.55 -17.67 22.60
C PRO A 267 -29.21 -18.18 21.31
N THR A 268 -30.40 -17.73 21.04
CA THR A 268 -31.05 -17.89 19.75
C THR A 268 -30.35 -16.98 18.75
N VAL A 269 -30.07 -17.49 17.59
CA VAL A 269 -29.49 -16.77 16.41
C VAL A 269 -30.59 -16.79 15.35
N ASP A 270 -31.16 -15.63 15.04
CA ASP A 270 -32.27 -15.50 14.12
C ASP A 270 -31.76 -15.04 12.74
N VAL A 271 -31.66 -15.99 11.82
CA VAL A 271 -31.21 -15.74 10.44
C VAL A 271 -32.27 -16.28 9.45
N PRO A 272 -32.44 -15.68 8.28
CA PRO A 272 -33.24 -16.23 7.21
C PRO A 272 -32.75 -17.64 6.85
N VAL A 273 -33.68 -18.58 6.65
CA VAL A 273 -33.37 -19.93 6.21
C VAL A 273 -34.21 -20.29 4.97
N ASP A 274 -33.59 -20.96 3.99
CA ASP A 274 -34.35 -21.51 2.87
C ASP A 274 -34.87 -22.91 3.22
N SER A 275 -36.15 -23.05 3.32
CA SER A 275 -36.86 -24.32 3.56
C SER A 275 -37.45 -24.94 2.30
N SER A 276 -37.17 -24.43 1.12
CA SER A 276 -37.75 -24.88 -0.17
C SER A 276 -37.49 -26.36 -0.46
N ALA A 277 -36.38 -26.91 0.07
CA ALA A 277 -36.05 -28.34 -0.07
C ALA A 277 -36.70 -29.26 0.97
N GLY A 278 -37.74 -28.78 1.65
CA GLY A 278 -38.50 -29.58 2.61
C GLY A 278 -37.86 -29.79 3.99
N TYR A 279 -36.79 -29.05 4.26
CA TYR A 279 -36.08 -28.98 5.55
C TYR A 279 -35.68 -27.55 5.86
N ALA A 280 -35.97 -27.12 7.08
CA ALA A 280 -35.52 -25.83 7.58
C ALA A 280 -34.27 -26.02 8.46
N PRO A 281 -33.05 -25.70 7.97
CA PRO A 281 -31.85 -25.79 8.79
C PRO A 281 -31.95 -24.90 10.02
N THR A 282 -31.24 -25.29 11.06
CA THR A 282 -31.19 -24.54 12.34
C THR A 282 -29.84 -23.85 12.47
N VAL A 283 -29.87 -22.66 13.09
CA VAL A 283 -28.66 -21.95 13.46
C VAL A 283 -28.59 -21.85 14.96
N ALA A 284 -27.56 -22.45 15.54
CA ALA A 284 -27.35 -22.48 16.96
C ALA A 284 -26.00 -21.88 17.35
N ALA A 285 -25.92 -21.26 18.50
CA ALA A 285 -24.69 -20.74 19.05
C ALA A 285 -24.45 -21.25 20.47
N THR A 286 -23.22 -21.68 20.74
CA THR A 286 -22.75 -21.98 22.10
C THR A 286 -21.61 -21.01 22.40
N ILE A 287 -21.84 -20.10 23.33
CA ILE A 287 -20.89 -19.07 23.74
C ILE A 287 -20.38 -19.44 25.14
N ARG A 288 -19.08 -19.67 25.25
CA ARG A 288 -18.39 -20.00 26.48
C ARG A 288 -17.48 -18.86 26.90
N ASN A 289 -17.48 -18.53 28.19
CA ASN A 289 -16.54 -17.57 28.79
C ASN A 289 -16.62 -16.15 28.18
N GLU A 290 -17.74 -15.82 27.53
CA GLU A 290 -17.98 -14.50 26.93
C GLU A 290 -19.46 -14.09 27.16
N GLU A 291 -19.67 -13.12 28.05
CA GLU A 291 -21.02 -12.76 28.51
C GLU A 291 -21.69 -11.71 27.63
N ARG A 292 -20.93 -10.90 26.94
CA ARG A 292 -21.44 -9.67 26.26
C ARG A 292 -21.51 -9.77 24.75
N LEU A 293 -21.13 -10.90 24.16
CA LEU A 293 -21.26 -11.04 22.72
C LEU A 293 -22.74 -11.09 22.34
N SER A 294 -23.17 -10.18 21.49
CA SER A 294 -24.54 -10.18 20.97
C SER A 294 -24.73 -11.26 19.90
N PRO A 295 -25.82 -12.02 19.90
CA PRO A 295 -26.13 -12.93 18.78
C PRO A 295 -26.22 -12.22 17.45
N SER A 296 -26.66 -10.97 17.41
CA SER A 296 -26.76 -10.16 16.19
C SER A 296 -25.44 -9.94 15.47
N LEU A 297 -24.29 -10.09 16.17
CA LEU A 297 -22.98 -10.12 15.51
C LEU A 297 -22.81 -11.36 14.63
N LEU A 298 -23.21 -12.54 15.14
CA LEU A 298 -23.13 -13.80 14.42
C LEU A 298 -24.12 -13.84 13.26
N GLU A 299 -25.32 -13.28 13.45
CA GLU A 299 -26.35 -13.12 12.42
C GLU A 299 -25.83 -12.30 11.24
N ARG A 300 -25.30 -11.11 11.50
CA ARG A 300 -24.75 -10.22 10.46
C ARG A 300 -23.48 -10.73 9.81
N ALA A 301 -22.73 -11.59 10.49
CA ALA A 301 -21.50 -12.16 9.96
C ALA A 301 -21.76 -13.29 8.97
N LEU A 302 -22.91 -13.97 9.05
CA LEU A 302 -23.24 -15.07 8.16
C LEU A 302 -23.54 -14.52 6.75
N GLN A 303 -22.73 -14.93 5.78
CA GLN A 303 -22.80 -14.46 4.39
C GLN A 303 -23.40 -15.52 3.45
N PHE A 304 -24.11 -16.49 4.00
CA PHE A 304 -24.88 -17.48 3.27
C PHE A 304 -26.18 -17.76 3.99
N THR A 305 -27.21 -18.18 3.26
CA THR A 305 -28.50 -18.59 3.81
C THR A 305 -28.48 -20.10 4.04
N PRO A 306 -28.66 -20.60 5.28
CA PRO A 306 -28.84 -22.03 5.52
C PRO A 306 -30.02 -22.56 4.68
N GLY A 307 -29.83 -23.69 4.00
CA GLY A 307 -30.80 -24.24 3.03
C GLY A 307 -30.42 -23.97 1.56
N ASP A 308 -29.70 -22.88 1.26
CA ASP A 308 -29.21 -22.59 -0.08
C ASP A 308 -28.11 -23.57 -0.52
N TYR A 309 -27.78 -23.54 -1.80
CA TYR A 309 -26.67 -24.33 -2.30
C TYR A 309 -25.36 -23.90 -1.69
N TYR A 310 -24.55 -24.89 -1.31
CA TYR A 310 -23.23 -24.65 -0.74
C TYR A 310 -22.36 -23.80 -1.69
N SER A 311 -21.69 -22.80 -1.14
CA SER A 311 -20.69 -21.99 -1.83
C SER A 311 -19.47 -21.80 -0.93
N GLN A 312 -18.30 -22.18 -1.42
CA GLN A 312 -17.05 -21.96 -0.69
C GLN A 312 -16.73 -20.47 -0.55
N GLU A 313 -17.10 -19.69 -1.54
CA GLU A 313 -16.89 -18.24 -1.52
C GLU A 313 -17.69 -17.55 -0.43
N GLN A 314 -18.98 -17.88 -0.29
CA GLN A 314 -19.84 -17.38 0.79
C GLN A 314 -19.35 -17.83 2.17
N LEU A 315 -18.86 -19.06 2.27
CA LEU A 315 -18.26 -19.56 3.51
C LEU A 315 -17.01 -18.77 3.89
N LEU A 316 -16.14 -18.49 2.92
CA LEU A 316 -14.95 -17.66 3.13
C LEU A 316 -15.31 -16.19 3.39
N ALA A 317 -16.37 -15.68 2.76
CA ALA A 317 -16.91 -14.34 3.04
C ALA A 317 -17.37 -14.24 4.50
N THR A 318 -18.08 -15.25 5.02
CA THR A 318 -18.45 -15.35 6.44
C THR A 318 -17.21 -15.29 7.35
N LYS A 319 -16.16 -16.05 6.99
CA LYS A 319 -14.90 -16.01 7.72
C LYS A 319 -14.28 -14.60 7.72
N ARG A 320 -14.14 -13.99 6.55
CA ARG A 320 -13.61 -12.62 6.43
C ARG A 320 -14.42 -11.61 7.23
N ARG A 321 -15.75 -11.74 7.19
CA ARG A 321 -16.66 -10.85 7.95
C ARG A 321 -16.45 -10.98 9.45
N LEU A 322 -16.38 -12.21 9.99
CA LEU A 322 -16.08 -12.45 11.40
C LEU A 322 -14.71 -11.87 11.81
N GLU A 323 -13.66 -12.17 11.05
CA GLU A 323 -12.31 -11.66 11.31
C GLU A 323 -12.23 -10.12 11.15
N GLY A 324 -12.96 -9.57 10.18
CA GLY A 324 -13.03 -8.12 9.90
C GLY A 324 -13.64 -7.30 11.04
N THR A 325 -14.49 -7.88 11.89
CA THR A 325 -15.03 -7.18 13.08
C THR A 325 -13.94 -6.80 14.07
N GLY A 326 -12.81 -7.54 14.08
CA GLY A 326 -11.76 -7.37 15.07
C GLY A 326 -12.11 -7.88 16.47
N ALA A 327 -13.31 -8.42 16.66
CA ALA A 327 -13.74 -9.04 17.92
C ALA A 327 -13.16 -10.45 18.12
N PHE A 328 -12.77 -11.11 17.03
CA PHE A 328 -12.24 -12.47 17.03
C PHE A 328 -10.74 -12.50 16.68
N THR A 329 -10.01 -13.39 17.36
CA THR A 329 -8.57 -13.64 17.10
C THR A 329 -8.35 -14.86 16.20
N PHE A 330 -9.32 -15.75 16.18
CA PHE A 330 -9.28 -16.99 15.42
C PHE A 330 -10.69 -17.33 14.94
N THR A 331 -10.79 -17.73 13.68
CA THR A 331 -12.05 -18.20 13.09
C THR A 331 -11.77 -19.37 12.16
N ASN A 332 -12.40 -20.49 12.42
CA ASN A 332 -12.34 -21.70 11.60
C ASN A 332 -13.75 -22.11 11.19
N LEU A 333 -13.96 -22.33 9.89
CA LEU A 333 -15.22 -22.80 9.35
C LEU A 333 -15.00 -24.15 8.67
N THR A 334 -15.69 -25.16 9.14
CA THR A 334 -15.52 -26.52 8.67
C THR A 334 -16.85 -27.13 8.24
N PRO A 335 -17.02 -27.43 6.93
CA PRO A 335 -18.12 -28.25 6.46
C PRO A 335 -17.96 -29.68 7.00
N GLN A 336 -18.98 -30.20 7.68
CA GLN A 336 -18.95 -31.56 8.24
C GLN A 336 -19.43 -32.56 7.18
N LEU A 337 -18.48 -33.02 6.36
CA LEU A 337 -18.74 -34.01 5.32
C LEU A 337 -18.67 -35.44 5.93
N SER A 338 -19.79 -36.14 6.00
CA SER A 338 -19.89 -37.54 6.47
C SER A 338 -20.76 -38.35 5.52
N ASP A 339 -20.68 -39.65 5.62
CA ASP A 339 -21.51 -40.55 4.82
C ASP A 339 -22.98 -40.57 5.24
N SER A 340 -23.27 -40.08 6.46
CA SER A 340 -24.60 -40.08 7.09
C SER A 340 -25.27 -38.69 7.11
N LEU A 341 -25.07 -37.90 6.08
CA LEU A 341 -25.71 -36.58 5.96
C LEU A 341 -27.21 -36.72 5.71
N ARG A 342 -27.97 -35.72 6.22
CA ARG A 342 -29.40 -35.66 5.92
C ARG A 342 -29.59 -35.50 4.42
N PRO A 343 -30.44 -36.38 3.81
CA PRO A 343 -30.72 -36.29 2.37
C PRO A 343 -31.59 -35.07 2.08
N ALA A 344 -31.33 -34.43 0.95
CA ALA A 344 -32.17 -33.44 0.33
C ALA A 344 -32.83 -34.03 -0.93
N PRO A 345 -33.82 -33.37 -1.55
CA PRO A 345 -34.37 -33.78 -2.83
C PRO A 345 -33.31 -33.98 -3.90
N ASP A 346 -33.63 -34.72 -4.94
CA ASP A 346 -32.79 -34.94 -6.14
C ASP A 346 -31.41 -35.59 -5.87
N GLY A 347 -31.27 -36.35 -4.75
CA GLY A 347 -30.04 -36.99 -4.38
C GLY A 347 -29.00 -36.05 -3.75
N GLU A 348 -29.36 -34.81 -3.48
CA GLU A 348 -28.58 -33.84 -2.74
C GLU A 348 -28.46 -34.17 -1.25
N ALA A 349 -27.64 -33.42 -0.50
CA ALA A 349 -27.56 -33.54 0.94
C ALA A 349 -27.31 -32.19 1.61
N PHE A 350 -27.78 -32.04 2.84
CA PHE A 350 -27.47 -30.91 3.70
C PHE A 350 -26.14 -31.16 4.41
N VAL A 351 -25.17 -30.23 4.25
CA VAL A 351 -23.89 -30.27 4.94
C VAL A 351 -23.90 -29.33 6.14
N PRO A 352 -23.78 -29.85 7.36
CA PRO A 352 -23.69 -29.01 8.55
C PRO A 352 -22.38 -28.19 8.52
N ILE A 353 -22.45 -26.95 8.98
CA ILE A 353 -21.30 -26.06 9.08
C ILE A 353 -20.96 -25.82 10.54
N GLN A 354 -19.73 -26.15 10.92
CA GLN A 354 -19.20 -25.82 12.23
C GLN A 354 -18.32 -24.59 12.13
N ILE A 355 -18.66 -23.56 12.94
CA ILE A 355 -17.93 -22.30 13.00
C ILE A 355 -17.35 -22.17 14.40
N GLU A 356 -16.04 -22.30 14.51
CA GLU A 356 -15.30 -22.17 15.76
C GLU A 356 -14.60 -20.83 15.77
N THR A 357 -14.87 -20.03 16.80
CA THR A 357 -14.27 -18.71 16.95
C THR A 357 -13.75 -18.50 18.36
N ARG A 358 -12.68 -17.71 18.47
CA ARG A 358 -12.19 -17.27 19.77
C ARG A 358 -12.20 -15.75 19.82
N THR A 359 -12.83 -15.19 20.85
CA THR A 359 -12.87 -13.75 21.04
C THR A 359 -11.52 -13.22 21.52
N ARG A 360 -11.28 -11.97 21.22
CA ARG A 360 -10.10 -11.21 21.69
C ARG A 360 -10.30 -10.78 23.15
N GLU A 361 -9.20 -10.55 23.86
CA GLU A 361 -9.27 -9.84 25.13
C GLU A 361 -9.96 -8.49 24.95
N ARG A 362 -10.97 -8.26 25.75
CA ARG A 362 -11.86 -7.13 25.60
C ARG A 362 -11.16 -5.80 25.85
N HIS A 363 -10.33 -5.74 26.88
CA HIS A 363 -9.62 -4.55 27.30
C HIS A 363 -8.13 -4.72 27.03
N GLN A 364 -7.58 -3.87 26.20
CA GLN A 364 -6.16 -3.84 25.92
C GLN A 364 -5.62 -2.45 26.19
N LEU A 365 -4.52 -2.38 26.91
CA LEU A 365 -3.78 -1.16 27.15
C LEU A 365 -2.38 -1.32 26.56
N ARG A 366 -2.02 -0.43 25.66
CA ARG A 366 -0.72 -0.41 25.01
C ARG A 366 -0.04 0.91 25.32
N ALA A 367 1.15 0.85 25.88
CA ALA A 367 2.04 1.97 26.00
C ALA A 367 3.14 1.84 24.94
N GLU A 368 3.43 2.91 24.26
CA GLU A 368 4.45 2.95 23.21
C GLU A 368 5.33 4.19 23.35
N THR A 369 6.58 4.04 23.02
CA THR A 369 7.47 5.16 22.74
C THR A 369 7.73 5.22 21.26
N PHE A 370 7.72 6.40 20.68
CA PHE A 370 7.96 6.58 19.26
C PHE A 370 8.93 7.74 19.01
N ALA A 371 9.68 7.59 17.93
CA ALA A 371 10.44 8.69 17.37
C ALA A 371 9.62 9.29 16.23
N LEU A 372 9.57 10.60 16.18
CA LEU A 372 8.97 11.34 15.10
C LEU A 372 10.04 12.15 14.37
N GLN A 373 9.83 12.27 13.08
CA GLN A 373 10.56 13.21 12.28
C GLN A 373 9.56 14.19 11.70
N ARG A 374 9.87 15.46 11.79
CA ARG A 374 9.08 16.54 11.23
C ARG A 374 9.96 17.37 10.33
N GLU A 375 9.51 17.61 9.12
CA GLU A 375 10.12 18.61 8.26
C GLU A 375 9.77 20.00 8.78
N VAL A 376 10.75 20.88 8.88
CA VAL A 376 10.64 22.22 9.46
C VAL A 376 10.95 23.28 8.43
N VAL A 377 10.35 24.43 8.63
CA VAL A 377 10.58 25.64 7.87
C VAL A 377 11.78 26.41 8.48
N SER A 378 12.95 25.81 8.46
CA SER A 378 14.18 26.46 8.94
C SER A 378 15.42 25.83 8.30
N ASP A 379 16.59 26.35 8.57
CA ASP A 379 17.88 25.91 8.05
C ASP A 379 18.21 24.43 8.37
N VAL A 380 17.58 23.87 9.40
CA VAL A 380 17.61 22.44 9.71
C VAL A 380 16.34 21.82 9.13
N GLU A 381 16.48 21.10 8.03
CA GLU A 381 15.37 20.57 7.22
C GLU A 381 14.48 19.54 7.94
N SER A 382 14.89 19.04 9.11
CA SER A 382 14.10 18.11 9.89
C SER A 382 14.38 18.19 11.39
N GLU A 383 13.33 18.25 12.17
CA GLU A 383 13.38 18.05 13.62
C GLU A 383 13.23 16.56 13.94
N LEU A 384 14.01 16.11 14.86
CA LEU A 384 13.83 14.82 15.49
C LEU A 384 13.09 15.00 16.80
N GLY A 385 12.08 14.21 16.99
CA GLY A 385 11.29 14.23 18.19
C GLY A 385 11.13 12.84 18.79
N LEU A 386 10.80 12.84 20.07
CA LEU A 386 10.43 11.67 20.82
C LEU A 386 9.03 11.87 21.39
N GLY A 387 8.27 10.81 21.44
CA GLY A 387 6.95 10.82 22.01
C GLY A 387 6.65 9.57 22.81
N VAL A 388 5.66 9.71 23.63
CA VAL A 388 5.02 8.61 24.36
C VAL A 388 3.55 8.56 23.99
N GLY A 389 3.05 7.36 23.76
CA GLY A 389 1.66 7.11 23.43
C GLY A 389 1.05 6.11 24.38
N LEU A 390 -0.21 6.32 24.68
CA LEU A 390 -1.04 5.38 25.42
C LEU A 390 -2.30 5.12 24.63
N THR A 391 -2.52 3.87 24.29
CA THR A 391 -3.70 3.43 23.56
C THR A 391 -4.48 2.44 24.41
N TYR A 392 -5.70 2.82 24.76
CA TYR A 392 -6.69 1.92 25.35
C TYR A 392 -7.65 1.45 24.25
N GLU A 393 -7.88 0.15 24.16
CA GLU A 393 -8.82 -0.46 23.22
C GLU A 393 -9.81 -1.33 23.97
N ASN A 394 -11.10 -1.21 23.60
CA ASN A 394 -12.14 -2.15 23.96
C ASN A 394 -12.70 -2.76 22.67
N ALA A 395 -12.44 -4.03 22.46
CA ALA A 395 -12.73 -4.73 21.20
C ALA A 395 -14.22 -5.04 20.99
N ASN A 396 -15.08 -4.88 21.99
CA ASN A 396 -16.50 -5.20 21.92
C ASN A 396 -17.29 -4.39 22.96
N VAL A 397 -17.49 -3.11 22.69
CA VAL A 397 -18.09 -2.18 23.67
C VAL A 397 -19.56 -2.49 23.94
N LEU A 398 -20.36 -2.63 22.88
CA LEU A 398 -21.81 -2.81 22.94
C LEU A 398 -22.22 -4.28 22.76
N GLY A 399 -21.33 -5.16 22.37
CA GLY A 399 -21.59 -6.59 22.16
C GLY A 399 -21.67 -7.01 20.71
N GLY A 400 -21.81 -6.09 19.78
CA GLY A 400 -21.93 -6.32 18.34
C GLY A 400 -20.61 -6.22 17.54
N GLY A 401 -19.45 -6.29 18.21
CA GLY A 401 -18.14 -6.14 17.60
C GLY A 401 -17.68 -4.70 17.43
N GLU A 402 -18.36 -3.76 18.08
CA GLU A 402 -17.98 -2.35 18.06
C GLU A 402 -16.69 -2.15 18.85
N ARG A 403 -15.72 -1.54 18.22
CA ARG A 403 -14.40 -1.27 18.80
C ARG A 403 -14.26 0.19 19.19
N PHE A 404 -14.10 0.41 20.49
CA PHE A 404 -13.71 1.70 21.02
C PHE A 404 -12.19 1.77 21.20
N GLN A 405 -11.58 2.84 20.74
CA GLN A 405 -10.17 3.10 20.93
C GLN A 405 -9.98 4.53 21.43
N MET A 406 -9.19 4.70 22.47
CA MET A 406 -8.74 5.99 22.98
C MET A 406 -7.23 6.07 22.85
N ARG A 407 -6.75 6.90 21.94
CA ARG A 407 -5.33 7.17 21.77
C ARG A 407 -5.00 8.52 22.37
N THR A 408 -3.96 8.55 23.20
CA THR A 408 -3.36 9.78 23.70
C THR A 408 -1.88 9.76 23.38
N ALA A 409 -1.33 10.88 22.99
CA ALA A 409 0.09 11.01 22.72
C ALA A 409 0.63 12.35 23.17
N ALA A 410 1.84 12.34 23.68
CA ALA A 410 2.63 13.50 23.98
C ALA A 410 3.96 13.41 23.25
N SER A 411 4.36 14.45 22.56
CA SER A 411 5.62 14.48 21.84
C SER A 411 6.32 15.80 21.99
N VAL A 412 7.64 15.72 21.96
CA VAL A 412 8.55 16.86 21.94
C VAL A 412 9.49 16.70 20.76
N ALA A 413 9.79 17.78 20.08
CA ALA A 413 10.80 17.79 19.04
C ALA A 413 11.83 18.88 19.33
N THR A 414 13.05 18.64 18.89
CA THR A 414 14.19 19.52 19.11
C THR A 414 15.03 19.60 17.85
N ASN A 415 15.57 20.75 17.57
CA ASN A 415 16.80 20.86 16.82
C ASN A 415 17.95 20.75 17.85
N LEU A 416 19.16 20.48 17.41
CA LEU A 416 20.31 20.15 18.29
C LEU A 416 20.55 21.18 19.42
N ASP A 417 20.00 22.38 19.31
CA ASP A 417 20.27 23.52 20.20
C ASP A 417 19.10 23.89 21.11
N SER A 418 17.85 23.57 20.76
CA SER A 418 16.67 24.03 21.53
C SER A 418 15.46 23.12 21.34
N LEU A 419 14.58 23.10 22.34
CA LEU A 419 13.24 22.51 22.22
C LEU A 419 12.41 23.37 21.26
N THR A 420 11.99 22.78 20.15
CA THR A 420 11.35 23.50 19.06
C THR A 420 9.84 23.28 19.02
N SER A 421 9.36 22.15 19.53
CA SER A 421 7.92 21.93 19.59
C SER A 421 7.51 20.99 20.72
N VAL A 422 6.29 21.23 21.23
CA VAL A 422 5.58 20.33 22.15
C VAL A 422 4.19 20.12 21.61
N GLN A 423 3.72 18.88 21.59
CA GLN A 423 2.40 18.52 21.11
C GLN A 423 1.74 17.52 22.05
N LEU A 424 0.49 17.77 22.38
CA LEU A 424 -0.39 16.84 23.09
C LEU A 424 -1.61 16.55 22.21
N GLU A 425 -1.96 15.29 22.09
CA GLU A 425 -3.13 14.87 21.32
C GLU A 425 -3.93 13.79 22.05
N ALA A 426 -5.23 13.78 21.80
CA ALA A 426 -6.14 12.75 22.26
C ALA A 426 -7.17 12.47 21.15
N GLU A 427 -7.39 11.19 20.85
CA GLU A 427 -8.31 10.74 19.81
C GLU A 427 -9.11 9.54 20.29
N PRO A 428 -10.31 9.73 20.87
CA PRO A 428 -11.30 8.68 21.01
C PRO A 428 -11.94 8.36 19.66
N SER A 429 -12.06 7.08 19.35
CA SER A 429 -12.76 6.60 18.15
C SER A 429 -13.60 5.37 18.43
N LEU A 430 -14.74 5.29 17.77
CA LEU A 430 -15.65 4.15 17.78
C LEU A 430 -15.76 3.62 16.35
N THR A 431 -15.41 2.37 16.15
CA THR A 431 -15.57 1.69 14.87
C THR A 431 -16.66 0.67 14.97
N LEU A 432 -17.66 0.78 14.11
CA LEU A 432 -18.78 -0.14 13.98
C LEU A 432 -18.55 -1.04 12.77
N PRO A 433 -18.65 -2.37 12.88
CA PRO A 433 -18.42 -3.31 11.78
C PRO A 433 -19.63 -3.39 10.83
N TYR A 434 -20.33 -2.27 10.62
CA TYR A 434 -21.48 -2.11 9.74
C TYR A 434 -21.68 -0.65 9.37
N LEU A 435 -22.43 -0.40 8.31
CA LEU A 435 -22.77 0.97 7.92
C LEU A 435 -23.88 1.54 8.81
N VAL A 436 -23.65 2.76 9.28
CA VAL A 436 -24.67 3.61 9.90
C VAL A 436 -24.94 4.79 8.96
N TYR A 437 -26.07 4.78 8.33
CA TYR A 437 -26.51 5.86 7.44
C TYR A 437 -28.02 6.09 7.57
N PRO A 438 -28.51 7.30 7.35
CA PRO A 438 -29.93 7.63 7.52
C PRO A 438 -30.86 7.06 6.44
N PHE A 439 -30.31 6.52 5.34
CA PHE A 439 -31.06 6.04 4.20
C PHE A 439 -30.72 4.57 3.95
N GLY A 440 -31.61 3.63 4.28
CA GLY A 440 -31.39 2.20 4.07
C GLY A 440 -31.18 1.83 2.58
N GLY A 441 -30.44 0.76 2.31
CA GLY A 441 -30.31 0.16 0.98
C GLY A 441 -29.01 0.42 0.22
N LEU A 442 -28.00 1.08 0.81
CA LEU A 442 -26.69 1.21 0.17
C LEU A 442 -25.95 -0.13 0.08
N ASP A 443 -26.16 -1.02 1.03
CA ASP A 443 -25.56 -2.37 1.01
C ASP A 443 -26.05 -3.21 -0.18
N ASP A 444 -27.30 -2.97 -0.62
CA ASP A 444 -27.91 -3.67 -1.74
C ASP A 444 -27.47 -3.10 -3.11
N TRP A 445 -26.97 -1.86 -3.13
CA TRP A 445 -26.54 -1.17 -4.36
C TRP A 445 -25.11 -1.52 -4.76
N PHE A 446 -24.29 -1.88 -3.78
CA PHE A 446 -22.88 -2.20 -4.00
C PHE A 446 -22.61 -3.61 -3.49
N ASP A 447 -22.03 -4.45 -4.31
CA ASP A 447 -21.51 -5.76 -3.88
C ASP A 447 -20.24 -5.55 -3.06
N LEU A 448 -20.41 -5.29 -1.75
CA LEU A 448 -19.34 -4.88 -0.85
C LEU A 448 -18.76 -6.09 -0.10
N VAL A 449 -17.44 -6.21 -0.11
CA VAL A 449 -16.72 -7.25 0.61
C VAL A 449 -16.72 -7.01 2.11
N ASP A 450 -16.51 -5.76 2.55
CA ASP A 450 -16.56 -5.36 3.95
C ASP A 450 -17.00 -3.90 4.08
N THR A 451 -17.65 -3.57 5.19
CA THR A 451 -18.16 -2.23 5.44
C THR A 451 -17.97 -1.85 6.90
N ARG A 452 -17.58 -0.59 7.15
CA ARG A 452 -17.39 -0.08 8.51
C ARG A 452 -17.84 1.36 8.61
N THR A 453 -18.29 1.73 9.81
CA THR A 453 -18.51 3.14 10.17
C THR A 453 -17.55 3.51 11.27
N ARG A 454 -16.82 4.58 11.10
CA ARG A 454 -15.89 5.11 12.08
C ARG A 454 -16.32 6.50 12.53
N LEU A 455 -16.60 6.65 13.82
CA LEU A 455 -16.77 7.93 14.48
C LEU A 455 -15.50 8.23 15.28
N SER A 456 -14.88 9.37 15.03
CA SER A 456 -13.72 9.82 15.81
C SER A 456 -13.88 11.27 16.24
N LEU A 457 -13.37 11.54 17.44
CA LEU A 457 -13.16 12.88 17.95
C LEU A 457 -11.66 13.09 18.09
N SER A 458 -11.18 14.29 17.91
CA SER A 458 -9.77 14.61 18.10
C SER A 458 -9.62 15.91 18.87
N GLY A 459 -8.63 15.93 19.73
CA GLY A 459 -8.20 17.13 20.44
C GLY A 459 -6.69 17.25 20.35
N LEU A 460 -6.21 18.42 19.99
CA LEU A 460 -4.79 18.71 19.85
C LEU A 460 -4.48 20.09 20.40
N THR A 461 -3.40 20.17 21.19
CA THR A 461 -2.73 21.44 21.51
C THR A 461 -1.26 21.31 21.15
N ALA A 462 -0.71 22.35 20.53
CA ALA A 462 0.67 22.33 20.08
C ALA A 462 1.31 23.72 20.23
N ARG A 463 2.58 23.73 20.55
CA ARG A 463 3.43 24.90 20.52
C ARG A 463 4.58 24.64 19.54
N ARG A 464 4.78 25.55 18.60
CA ARG A 464 5.79 25.50 17.56
C ARG A 464 6.64 26.74 17.63
N ASP A 465 7.76 26.65 18.38
CA ASP A 465 8.67 27.79 18.55
C ASP A 465 9.45 28.11 17.27
N ASP A 466 9.65 27.12 16.40
CA ASP A 466 10.22 27.29 15.06
C ASP A 466 9.40 28.20 14.17
N LEU A 467 8.09 28.05 14.22
CA LEU A 467 7.12 28.86 13.47
C LEU A 467 6.57 30.05 14.25
N ARG A 468 6.99 30.21 15.50
CA ARG A 468 6.40 31.19 16.42
C ARG A 468 4.87 31.11 16.50
N LEU A 469 4.34 29.90 16.40
CA LEU A 469 2.92 29.60 16.43
C LEU A 469 2.56 28.71 17.61
N ARG A 470 1.36 28.95 18.11
CA ARG A 470 0.71 28.11 19.11
C ARG A 470 -0.67 27.74 18.62
N ILE A 471 -1.00 26.48 18.67
CA ILE A 471 -2.39 26.00 18.50
C ILE A 471 -2.92 25.80 19.92
N ARG A 472 -3.73 26.72 20.40
CA ARG A 472 -4.32 26.64 21.75
C ARG A 472 -5.20 25.43 21.88
N ALA A 473 -6.07 25.22 20.88
CA ALA A 473 -6.87 24.01 20.74
C ALA A 473 -7.24 23.80 19.27
N ARG A 474 -7.17 22.55 18.85
CA ARG A 474 -7.82 22.06 17.62
C ARG A 474 -8.70 20.92 18.03
N LEU A 475 -10.00 21.07 17.78
CA LEU A 475 -10.99 20.04 18.06
C LEU A 475 -11.53 19.53 16.72
N GLY A 476 -11.62 18.22 16.59
CA GLY A 476 -12.15 17.58 15.38
C GLY A 476 -13.24 16.57 15.72
N ALA A 477 -14.19 16.41 14.81
CA ALA A 477 -15.18 15.33 14.83
C ALA A 477 -15.35 14.79 13.41
N GLN A 478 -15.23 13.47 13.24
CA GLN A 478 -15.31 12.84 11.93
C GLN A 478 -16.26 11.64 11.98
N LEU A 479 -17.13 11.54 10.99
CA LEU A 479 -17.94 10.35 10.69
C LEU A 479 -17.54 9.86 9.30
N ARG A 480 -16.87 8.70 9.26
CA ARG A 480 -16.38 8.07 8.04
C ARG A 480 -17.07 6.74 7.79
N LEU A 481 -17.52 6.53 6.57
CA LEU A 481 -17.94 5.24 6.04
C LEU A 481 -16.78 4.66 5.24
N GLU A 482 -16.40 3.42 5.54
CA GLU A 482 -15.35 2.67 4.86
C GLU A 482 -16.02 1.53 4.09
N LEU A 483 -15.80 1.46 2.78
CA LEU A 483 -16.42 0.53 1.86
C LEU A 483 -15.33 -0.22 1.09
N ASP A 484 -15.16 -1.50 1.36
CA ASP A 484 -14.22 -2.36 0.64
C ASP A 484 -14.95 -3.07 -0.51
N HIS A 485 -14.68 -2.66 -1.74
CA HIS A 485 -15.29 -3.25 -2.95
C HIS A 485 -14.56 -4.53 -3.37
N THR A 486 -13.24 -4.54 -3.27
CA THR A 486 -12.40 -5.72 -3.54
C THR A 486 -11.23 -5.72 -2.54
N GLU A 487 -10.39 -6.76 -2.58
CA GLU A 487 -9.17 -6.82 -1.76
C GLU A 487 -8.19 -5.65 -1.99
N SER A 488 -8.31 -4.94 -3.10
CA SER A 488 -7.41 -3.85 -3.48
C SER A 488 -8.11 -2.52 -3.74
N LEU A 489 -9.43 -2.47 -3.73
CA LEU A 489 -10.23 -1.27 -4.02
C LEU A 489 -11.14 -0.94 -2.85
N SER A 490 -10.94 0.23 -2.26
CA SER A 490 -11.73 0.75 -1.14
C SER A 490 -12.20 2.17 -1.41
N SER A 491 -13.39 2.50 -0.92
CA SER A 491 -13.92 3.87 -0.90
C SER A 491 -14.07 4.35 0.53
N PHE A 492 -13.80 5.62 0.75
CA PHE A 492 -14.02 6.29 2.03
C PHE A 492 -14.91 7.50 1.82
N ILE A 493 -15.98 7.59 2.62
CA ILE A 493 -16.89 8.73 2.59
C ILE A 493 -16.85 9.38 3.97
N ASP A 494 -16.22 10.54 4.06
CA ASP A 494 -16.31 11.39 5.24
C ASP A 494 -17.62 12.19 5.14
N VAL A 495 -18.65 11.69 5.78
CA VAL A 495 -19.97 12.34 5.78
C VAL A 495 -19.94 13.62 6.63
N VAL A 496 -19.15 13.58 7.69
CA VAL A 496 -18.89 14.69 8.59
C VAL A 496 -17.40 14.72 8.86
N ASP A 497 -16.75 15.83 8.55
CA ASP A 497 -15.37 16.15 8.94
C ASP A 497 -15.37 17.59 9.43
N LEU A 498 -15.51 17.78 10.74
CA LEU A 498 -15.57 19.09 11.40
C LEU A 498 -14.25 19.35 12.10
N THR A 499 -13.71 20.53 11.95
CA THR A 499 -12.51 20.98 12.67
C THR A 499 -12.67 22.42 13.11
N ILE A 500 -12.52 22.66 14.41
CA ILE A 500 -12.40 23.99 14.98
C ILE A 500 -10.95 24.17 15.41
N SER A 501 -10.27 25.16 14.86
CA SER A 501 -8.88 25.48 15.18
C SER A 501 -8.78 26.88 15.78
N ASN A 502 -8.12 26.99 16.92
CA ASN A 502 -7.83 28.27 17.58
C ASN A 502 -6.29 28.50 17.56
N PRO A 503 -5.76 29.10 16.47
CA PRO A 503 -4.37 29.44 16.39
C PRO A 503 -4.06 30.69 17.24
N ASP A 504 -2.80 30.84 17.60
CA ASP A 504 -2.26 31.98 18.33
C ASP A 504 -0.81 32.21 17.89
N THR A 505 -0.39 33.44 17.87
CA THR A 505 0.98 33.79 17.49
C THR A 505 1.81 34.07 18.73
N LEU A 506 3.07 33.64 18.69
CA LEU A 506 4.07 33.95 19.72
C LEU A 506 4.82 35.23 19.36
N ASP A 507 5.51 35.81 20.33
CA ASP A 507 6.34 37.01 20.13
C ASP A 507 7.29 36.83 18.93
N GLN A 508 7.50 37.91 18.18
CA GLN A 508 8.30 37.97 16.97
C GLN A 508 7.73 37.21 15.76
N PHE A 509 6.51 36.67 15.80
CA PHE A 509 5.90 36.03 14.63
C PHE A 509 5.79 37.01 13.44
N SER A 510 5.32 38.21 13.71
CA SER A 510 5.20 39.26 12.69
C SER A 510 6.55 39.58 12.06
N GLU A 511 7.56 39.86 12.87
CA GLU A 511 8.90 40.24 12.42
C GLU A 511 9.59 39.13 11.60
N ARG A 512 9.43 37.88 12.02
CA ARG A 512 10.12 36.74 11.36
C ARG A 512 9.42 36.24 10.13
N PHE A 513 8.10 36.26 10.10
CA PHE A 513 7.32 35.63 9.02
C PHE A 513 6.45 36.60 8.26
N LEU A 514 5.61 37.38 8.94
CA LEU A 514 4.67 38.28 8.24
C LEU A 514 5.39 39.44 7.55
N ASP A 515 6.30 40.11 8.22
CA ASP A 515 7.00 41.27 7.66
C ASP A 515 7.91 40.91 6.48
N ARG A 516 8.46 39.68 6.48
CA ARG A 516 9.22 39.17 5.34
C ARG A 516 8.37 38.90 4.09
N VAL A 517 7.12 38.51 4.27
CA VAL A 517 6.17 38.25 3.17
C VAL A 517 5.38 39.49 2.81
N LEU A 518 4.89 40.18 3.85
CA LEU A 518 4.03 41.34 3.68
C LEU A 518 4.81 42.63 3.39
N GLY A 519 6.13 42.62 3.64
CA GLY A 519 6.97 43.80 3.65
C GLY A 519 6.77 44.69 4.90
N PRO A 520 7.77 45.57 5.23
CA PRO A 520 7.77 46.38 6.47
C PRO A 520 6.76 47.52 6.44
N GLY A 521 5.81 47.59 5.52
CA GLY A 521 4.83 48.65 5.42
C GLY A 521 5.26 49.90 4.62
N ASP A 522 6.45 49.85 4.04
CA ASP A 522 7.07 50.90 3.22
C ASP A 522 6.70 50.83 1.72
N GLY A 523 5.72 49.98 1.37
CA GLY A 523 5.32 49.72 -0.03
C GLY A 523 6.11 48.65 -0.73
N THR A 524 7.07 48.01 -0.04
CA THR A 524 7.73 46.81 -0.49
C THR A 524 6.97 45.57 0.02
N GLY A 525 6.63 44.60 -0.83
CA GLY A 525 5.87 43.41 -0.46
C GLY A 525 4.42 43.40 -0.93
N ILE A 526 3.55 42.66 -0.24
CA ILE A 526 2.11 42.59 -0.57
C ILE A 526 1.43 43.90 -0.17
N THR A 527 1.06 44.72 -1.15
CA THR A 527 0.46 46.05 -0.95
C THR A 527 -1.07 46.00 -0.85
N ASP A 528 -1.74 44.96 -1.31
CA ASP A 528 -3.19 44.82 -1.22
C ASP A 528 -3.64 44.62 0.25
N PRO A 529 -4.42 45.58 0.81
CA PRO A 529 -4.85 45.50 2.20
C PRO A 529 -5.78 44.33 2.49
N VAL A 530 -6.53 43.84 1.50
CA VAL A 530 -7.43 42.69 1.65
C VAL A 530 -6.60 41.43 1.78
N GLN A 531 -5.63 41.25 0.92
CA GLN A 531 -4.74 40.08 0.91
C GLN A 531 -3.87 40.03 2.18
N ARG A 532 -3.34 41.18 2.63
CA ARG A 532 -2.61 41.28 3.91
C ARG A 532 -3.48 40.83 5.08
N ARG A 533 -4.72 41.31 5.16
CA ARG A 533 -5.66 40.91 6.20
C ARG A 533 -5.94 39.39 6.17
N GLN A 534 -6.21 38.86 5.01
CA GLN A 534 -6.47 37.40 4.85
C GLN A 534 -5.30 36.51 5.33
N ILE A 535 -4.06 36.93 5.05
CA ILE A 535 -2.87 36.21 5.52
C ILE A 535 -2.77 36.29 7.05
N ILE A 536 -3.03 37.46 7.65
CA ILE A 536 -2.99 37.59 9.10
C ILE A 536 -4.09 36.74 9.75
N GLU A 537 -5.31 36.80 9.23
CA GLU A 537 -6.46 35.99 9.71
C GLU A 537 -6.18 34.48 9.68
N ASP A 538 -5.44 33.98 8.66
CA ASP A 538 -5.07 32.56 8.56
C ASP A 538 -4.28 32.07 9.78
N TYR A 539 -3.54 32.94 10.46
CA TYR A 539 -2.66 32.58 11.59
C TYR A 539 -3.15 33.08 12.96
N THR A 540 -4.10 33.99 12.99
CA THR A 540 -4.54 34.67 14.24
C THR A 540 -5.99 34.39 14.60
N GLU A 541 -6.84 34.14 13.59
CA GLU A 541 -8.27 34.01 13.85
C GLU A 541 -8.72 32.56 14.02
N PRO A 542 -9.65 32.31 14.93
CA PRO A 542 -10.27 30.99 15.08
C PRO A 542 -11.03 30.61 13.81
N GLN A 543 -10.88 29.36 13.37
CA GLN A 543 -11.46 28.84 12.13
C GLN A 543 -12.37 27.65 12.38
N PHE A 544 -13.45 27.58 11.62
CA PHE A 544 -14.34 26.45 11.53
C PHE A 544 -14.27 25.86 10.13
N ASN A 545 -13.77 24.64 10.02
CA ASN A 545 -13.74 23.89 8.78
C ASN A 545 -14.67 22.68 8.88
N SER A 546 -15.53 22.53 7.89
CA SER A 546 -16.34 21.32 7.69
C SER A 546 -16.13 20.79 6.29
N ALA A 547 -16.13 19.48 6.11
CA ALA A 547 -15.97 18.87 4.79
C ALA A 547 -16.83 17.62 4.63
N LEU A 548 -17.39 17.48 3.42
CA LEU A 548 -17.86 16.22 2.87
C LEU A 548 -16.81 15.76 1.86
N ARG A 549 -16.21 14.59 2.10
CA ARG A 549 -15.14 14.06 1.24
C ARG A 549 -15.44 12.64 0.78
N TYR A 550 -15.21 12.40 -0.49
CA TYR A 550 -15.16 11.06 -1.08
C TYR A 550 -13.73 10.76 -1.51
N THR A 551 -13.22 9.61 -1.10
CA THR A 551 -11.89 9.11 -1.49
C THR A 551 -12.02 7.71 -2.05
N LEU A 552 -11.49 7.48 -3.24
CA LEU A 552 -11.35 6.17 -3.86
C LEU A 552 -9.87 5.79 -3.87
N GLN A 553 -9.56 4.61 -3.33
CA GLN A 553 -8.19 4.12 -3.23
C GLN A 553 -8.09 2.70 -3.81
N SER A 554 -7.12 2.49 -4.69
CA SER A 554 -6.72 1.17 -5.15
C SER A 554 -5.26 0.92 -4.79
N ALA A 555 -5.00 -0.14 -4.01
CA ALA A 555 -3.66 -0.42 -3.50
C ALA A 555 -3.34 -1.91 -3.58
N THR A 556 -2.30 -2.26 -4.33
CA THR A 556 -1.73 -3.62 -4.39
C THR A 556 -0.30 -3.68 -3.88
N ALA A 557 0.33 -2.53 -3.66
CA ALA A 557 1.70 -2.46 -3.20
C ALA A 557 1.80 -2.65 -1.68
N ASN A 558 2.75 -3.46 -1.23
CA ASN A 558 3.05 -3.58 0.19
C ASN A 558 3.52 -2.21 0.75
N PRO A 559 2.89 -1.68 1.83
CA PRO A 559 3.17 -0.34 2.34
C PRO A 559 4.63 -0.09 2.75
N LEU A 560 5.30 -1.12 3.31
CA LEU A 560 6.69 -1.01 3.76
C LEU A 560 7.68 -1.23 2.64
N ARG A 561 7.44 -2.21 1.77
CA ARG A 561 8.44 -2.62 0.78
C ARG A 561 8.33 -1.85 -0.53
N ARG A 562 7.14 -1.49 -0.96
CA ARG A 562 6.83 -0.74 -2.20
C ARG A 562 7.74 -1.13 -3.39
N ARG A 563 7.83 -2.43 -3.65
CA ARG A 563 8.70 -2.99 -4.70
C ARG A 563 7.95 -3.35 -5.96
N GLN A 564 6.68 -3.69 -5.83
CA GLN A 564 5.80 -4.09 -6.92
C GLN A 564 4.38 -3.68 -6.57
N GLY A 565 3.58 -3.34 -7.59
CA GLY A 565 2.17 -2.97 -7.43
C GLY A 565 1.94 -1.49 -7.66
N HIS A 566 0.79 -1.02 -7.19
CA HIS A 566 0.38 0.37 -7.31
C HIS A 566 -0.30 0.87 -6.03
N VAL A 567 -0.38 2.18 -5.91
CA VAL A 567 -1.26 2.89 -4.98
C VAL A 567 -1.84 4.05 -5.78
N TYR A 568 -3.13 3.98 -6.09
CA TYR A 568 -3.87 5.03 -6.79
C TYR A 568 -4.92 5.57 -5.84
N GLU A 569 -4.94 6.87 -5.66
CA GLU A 569 -5.88 7.56 -4.80
C GLU A 569 -6.47 8.75 -5.55
N GLY A 570 -7.80 8.86 -5.52
CA GLY A 570 -8.54 10.01 -5.98
C GLY A 570 -9.43 10.52 -4.86
N ALA A 571 -9.41 11.81 -4.58
CA ALA A 571 -10.26 12.42 -3.57
C ALA A 571 -10.98 13.66 -4.11
N PHE A 572 -12.23 13.80 -3.73
CA PHE A 572 -13.05 14.98 -3.98
C PHE A 572 -13.66 15.46 -2.66
N GLU A 573 -13.63 16.77 -2.44
CA GLU A 573 -14.04 17.37 -1.18
C GLU A 573 -14.84 18.65 -1.43
N ILE A 574 -15.96 18.78 -0.74
CA ILE A 574 -16.74 20.02 -0.68
C ILE A 574 -16.63 20.52 0.76
N GLY A 575 -16.03 21.69 0.93
CA GLY A 575 -15.74 22.25 2.25
C GLY A 575 -16.63 23.43 2.62
N ASN A 576 -16.90 23.52 3.92
CA ASN A 576 -17.57 24.65 4.59
C ASN A 576 -18.99 24.96 4.12
N VAL A 577 -19.70 23.95 3.57
CA VAL A 577 -21.13 24.11 3.23
C VAL A 577 -21.98 24.21 4.49
N LEU A 578 -21.63 23.49 5.56
CA LEU A 578 -22.39 23.53 6.82
C LEU A 578 -22.32 24.92 7.48
N PRO A 579 -21.14 25.51 7.76
CA PRO A 579 -21.10 26.87 8.31
C PRO A 579 -21.69 27.92 7.37
N LEU A 580 -21.56 27.76 6.04
CA LEU A 580 -22.22 28.61 5.06
C LEU A 580 -23.76 28.58 5.21
N ALA A 581 -24.33 27.38 5.36
CA ALA A 581 -25.77 27.24 5.58
C ALA A 581 -26.21 27.82 6.92
N LEU A 582 -25.44 27.59 7.99
CA LEU A 582 -25.72 28.15 9.31
C LEU A 582 -25.66 29.69 9.30
N ASP A 583 -24.66 30.28 8.65
CA ASP A 583 -24.54 31.73 8.50
C ASP A 583 -25.75 32.29 7.75
N TRP A 584 -26.07 31.73 6.57
CA TRP A 584 -27.17 32.19 5.72
C TRP A 584 -28.55 32.06 6.33
N PHE A 585 -28.85 30.94 6.98
CA PHE A 585 -30.19 30.60 7.44
C PHE A 585 -30.43 30.95 8.91
N ALA A 586 -29.40 30.84 9.77
CA ALA A 586 -29.58 30.93 11.21
C ALA A 586 -29.00 32.19 11.84
N PHE A 587 -27.81 32.64 11.42
CA PHE A 587 -27.09 33.70 12.11
C PHE A 587 -27.17 35.06 11.39
N SER A 588 -27.14 35.07 10.08
CA SER A 588 -27.16 36.30 9.25
C SER A 588 -28.11 36.13 8.05
N PRO A 589 -29.44 36.01 8.26
CA PRO A 589 -30.38 35.68 7.20
C PRO A 589 -30.27 36.65 6.01
N GLY A 590 -29.94 36.10 4.84
CA GLY A 590 -29.82 36.85 3.59
C GLY A 590 -28.53 37.63 3.44
N SER A 591 -27.57 37.51 4.38
CA SER A 591 -26.28 38.20 4.32
C SER A 591 -25.18 37.24 4.75
N LEU A 592 -24.21 37.03 3.90
CA LEU A 592 -23.05 36.19 4.23
C LEU A 592 -21.98 37.01 4.95
N THR A 593 -21.65 36.62 6.19
CA THR A 593 -20.62 37.31 6.98
C THR A 593 -19.29 36.56 6.99
N SER A 594 -19.27 35.33 6.47
CA SER A 594 -18.11 34.41 6.48
C SER A 594 -17.68 34.05 7.90
N THR A 595 -18.57 34.21 8.86
CA THR A 595 -18.32 33.93 10.26
C THR A 595 -19.54 33.28 10.91
N VAL A 596 -19.27 32.39 11.87
CA VAL A 596 -20.32 31.80 12.71
C VAL A 596 -19.95 31.93 14.18
N PRO A 597 -20.93 32.01 15.10
CA PRO A 597 -20.65 32.03 16.52
C PRO A 597 -19.97 30.75 17.00
N GLY A 598 -18.89 30.89 17.76
CA GLY A 598 -18.16 29.80 18.39
C GLY A 598 -18.43 29.70 19.89
N PHE A 599 -17.76 28.77 20.54
CA PHE A 599 -17.84 28.57 21.98
C PHE A 599 -17.21 29.74 22.73
N GLY A 600 -17.85 30.19 23.82
CA GLY A 600 -17.33 31.29 24.66
C GLY A 600 -17.41 32.67 24.05
N GLY A 601 -18.29 32.90 23.06
CA GLY A 601 -18.50 34.23 22.43
C GLY A 601 -17.44 34.57 21.38
N GLN A 602 -16.61 33.65 20.98
CA GLN A 602 -15.68 33.83 19.86
C GLN A 602 -16.41 33.76 18.52
N THR A 603 -15.88 34.44 17.54
CA THR A 603 -16.32 34.36 16.14
C THR A 603 -15.40 33.40 15.37
N LEU A 604 -15.97 32.43 14.68
CA LEU A 604 -15.23 31.44 13.89
C LEU A 604 -15.32 31.79 12.42
N LEU A 605 -14.17 31.94 11.79
CA LEU A 605 -14.06 32.24 10.37
C LEU A 605 -14.24 30.94 9.56
N TYR A 606 -15.00 30.99 8.46
CA TYR A 606 -15.11 29.88 7.51
C TYR A 606 -14.94 30.35 6.07
N ARG A 607 -14.44 29.48 5.19
CA ARG A 607 -14.20 29.77 3.76
C ARG A 607 -14.65 28.59 2.91
N PRO A 608 -15.76 28.70 2.13
CA PRO A 608 -16.26 27.59 1.30
C PRO A 608 -15.32 27.29 0.14
N TYR A 609 -15.14 25.99 -0.16
CA TYR A 609 -14.26 25.54 -1.22
C TYR A 609 -14.67 24.18 -1.80
N LEU A 610 -14.23 23.94 -3.04
CA LEU A 610 -14.20 22.64 -3.68
C LEU A 610 -12.73 22.20 -3.82
N ARG A 611 -12.44 20.95 -3.60
CA ARG A 611 -11.09 20.41 -3.73
C ARG A 611 -11.12 19.03 -4.37
N GLY A 612 -10.28 18.84 -5.37
CA GLY A 612 -10.07 17.55 -6.01
C GLY A 612 -8.58 17.23 -6.10
N GLN A 613 -8.22 15.97 -5.90
CA GLN A 613 -6.84 15.53 -6.04
C GLN A 613 -6.74 14.09 -6.52
N VAL A 614 -5.64 13.79 -7.21
CA VAL A 614 -5.28 12.45 -7.65
C VAL A 614 -3.81 12.22 -7.33
N ASP A 615 -3.48 11.09 -6.71
CA ASP A 615 -2.10 10.62 -6.42
C ASP A 615 -1.93 9.21 -7.00
N LEU A 616 -1.14 9.10 -8.03
CA LEU A 616 -0.89 7.85 -8.74
C LEU A 616 0.54 7.39 -8.49
N ARG A 617 0.71 6.22 -7.85
CA ARG A 617 2.02 5.64 -7.57
C ARG A 617 2.11 4.25 -8.18
N ARG A 618 3.18 3.98 -8.92
CA ARG A 618 3.45 2.69 -9.55
C ARG A 618 4.85 2.21 -9.20
N TYR A 619 4.96 0.94 -8.82
CA TYR A 619 6.23 0.29 -8.48
C TYR A 619 6.47 -0.88 -9.41
N ILE A 620 7.56 -0.80 -10.19
CA ILE A 620 7.90 -1.74 -11.26
C ILE A 620 9.22 -2.41 -10.91
N PRO A 621 9.25 -3.72 -10.62
CA PRO A 621 10.51 -4.44 -10.43
C PRO A 621 11.25 -4.54 -11.77
N LEU A 622 12.54 -4.22 -11.75
CA LEU A 622 13.41 -4.30 -12.91
C LEU A 622 14.34 -5.51 -12.81
N GLY A 623 14.49 -6.20 -13.92
CA GLY A 623 15.41 -7.35 -14.05
C GLY A 623 15.10 -8.45 -13.01
N SER A 624 16.12 -8.90 -12.27
CA SER A 624 16.02 -9.94 -11.23
C SER A 624 15.33 -9.50 -9.93
N GLY A 625 14.63 -8.36 -9.92
CA GLY A 625 14.01 -7.80 -8.71
C GLY A 625 15.01 -7.16 -7.73
N ARG A 626 16.27 -6.93 -8.17
CA ARG A 626 17.26 -6.16 -7.41
C ARG A 626 16.93 -4.67 -7.40
N SER A 627 16.40 -4.18 -8.51
CA SER A 627 16.01 -2.78 -8.70
C SER A 627 14.50 -2.63 -8.81
N THR A 628 14.00 -1.49 -8.38
CA THR A 628 12.59 -1.09 -8.51
C THR A 628 12.54 0.32 -9.07
N LEU A 629 11.77 0.52 -10.11
CA LEU A 629 11.41 1.84 -10.60
C LEU A 629 10.12 2.26 -9.89
N ALA A 630 10.18 3.34 -9.12
CA ALA A 630 9.04 3.96 -8.47
C ALA A 630 8.66 5.23 -9.22
N LEU A 631 7.40 5.35 -9.58
CA LEU A 631 6.83 6.48 -10.31
C LEU A 631 5.70 7.06 -9.47
N ARG A 632 5.61 8.40 -9.40
CA ARG A 632 4.49 9.11 -8.82
C ARG A 632 4.07 10.27 -9.71
N ALA A 633 2.77 10.46 -9.83
CA ALA A 633 2.18 11.65 -10.43
C ALA A 633 1.08 12.15 -9.47
N PHE A 634 1.15 13.43 -9.12
CA PHE A 634 0.17 14.08 -8.27
C PHE A 634 -0.40 15.30 -8.98
N GLY A 635 -1.72 15.44 -8.95
CA GLY A 635 -2.45 16.61 -9.40
C GLY A 635 -3.52 16.97 -8.38
N GLY A 636 -3.61 18.25 -8.03
CA GLY A 636 -4.61 18.73 -7.11
C GLY A 636 -5.09 20.14 -7.47
N VAL A 637 -6.38 20.38 -7.31
CA VAL A 637 -7.04 21.68 -7.54
C VAL A 637 -7.96 21.97 -6.39
N ALA A 638 -7.85 23.15 -5.82
CA ALA A 638 -8.78 23.70 -4.84
C ALA A 638 -9.37 25.00 -5.40
N HIS A 639 -10.68 25.20 -5.25
CA HIS A 639 -11.38 26.35 -5.79
C HIS A 639 -12.30 26.94 -4.73
N PRO A 640 -12.08 28.19 -4.29
CA PRO A 640 -12.98 28.84 -3.35
C PRO A 640 -14.30 29.21 -4.03
N PHE A 641 -15.40 29.17 -3.28
CA PHE A 641 -16.69 29.70 -3.70
C PHE A 641 -17.32 30.46 -2.52
N GLY A 642 -18.02 31.53 -2.78
CA GLY A 642 -18.52 32.41 -1.72
C GLY A 642 -17.59 33.59 -1.42
N ILE A 643 -17.65 34.11 -0.23
CA ILE A 643 -16.85 35.23 0.27
C ILE A 643 -16.13 34.75 1.55
N PRO A 644 -14.81 34.96 1.72
CA PRO A 644 -13.83 35.50 0.76
C PRO A 644 -13.38 34.46 -0.30
N ASP A 645 -12.85 34.95 -1.39
CA ASP A 645 -12.40 34.13 -2.56
C ASP A 645 -11.03 33.46 -2.34
N VAL A 646 -10.80 32.87 -1.18
CA VAL A 646 -9.57 32.14 -0.86
C VAL A 646 -9.88 30.82 -0.17
N VAL A 647 -9.08 29.81 -0.48
CA VAL A 647 -9.14 28.48 0.14
C VAL A 647 -8.61 28.56 1.58
N PRO A 648 -9.21 27.85 2.57
CA PRO A 648 -8.66 27.77 3.92
C PRO A 648 -7.19 27.31 3.90
N PHE A 649 -6.38 27.89 4.77
CA PHE A 649 -4.93 27.65 4.79
C PHE A 649 -4.56 26.17 4.90
N ASP A 650 -5.23 25.42 5.74
CA ASP A 650 -5.02 23.99 5.96
C ASP A 650 -5.46 23.09 4.80
N ARG A 651 -6.12 23.67 3.79
CA ARG A 651 -6.59 22.97 2.57
C ARG A 651 -5.84 23.39 1.31
N ARG A 652 -4.93 24.35 1.40
CA ARG A 652 -4.04 24.75 0.30
C ARG A 652 -2.97 23.69 0.05
N TYR A 653 -2.40 23.73 -1.12
CA TYR A 653 -1.28 22.87 -1.51
C TYR A 653 0.05 23.59 -1.31
N PHE A 654 1.07 22.80 -0.98
CA PHE A 654 2.45 23.23 -0.83
C PHE A 654 3.37 22.31 -1.62
N SER A 655 4.51 22.82 -2.12
CA SER A 655 5.53 22.04 -2.82
C SER A 655 6.92 22.30 -2.22
N GLY A 656 7.82 21.32 -2.41
CA GLY A 656 9.14 21.28 -1.77
C GLY A 656 9.15 20.39 -0.52
N GLY A 657 10.33 19.92 -0.16
CA GLY A 657 10.57 19.01 0.96
C GLY A 657 10.86 17.56 0.55
N GLY A 658 11.27 16.76 1.50
CA GLY A 658 11.79 15.40 1.29
C GLY A 658 10.80 14.38 0.73
N THR A 659 9.49 14.69 0.70
CA THR A 659 8.43 13.85 0.14
C THR A 659 7.74 14.45 -1.08
N SER A 660 8.22 15.58 -1.55
CA SER A 660 7.71 16.37 -2.66
C SER A 660 8.80 16.58 -3.71
N VAL A 661 9.21 17.80 -3.99
CA VAL A 661 10.33 18.13 -4.88
C VAL A 661 11.57 18.39 -4.05
N ARG A 662 12.46 17.42 -3.96
CA ARG A 662 13.59 17.37 -3.00
C ARG A 662 14.70 18.40 -3.25
N GLY A 663 14.71 19.10 -4.37
CA GLY A 663 15.63 20.23 -4.60
C GLY A 663 15.35 21.45 -3.71
N TRP A 664 14.18 21.49 -3.07
CA TRP A 664 13.75 22.57 -2.18
C TRP A 664 13.46 22.03 -0.77
N GLY A 665 13.62 22.89 0.22
CA GLY A 665 13.15 22.63 1.57
C GLY A 665 11.62 22.62 1.64
N LEU A 666 11.09 22.35 2.84
CA LEU A 666 9.65 22.27 3.09
C LEU A 666 8.95 23.58 2.71
N ARG A 667 7.99 23.51 1.77
CA ARG A 667 7.19 24.64 1.33
C ARG A 667 7.98 25.78 0.66
N GLU A 668 9.17 25.54 0.18
CA GLU A 668 10.00 26.56 -0.46
C GLU A 668 9.66 26.79 -1.93
N LEU A 669 9.00 25.85 -2.61
CA LEU A 669 8.73 25.91 -4.05
C LEU A 669 7.35 26.53 -4.33
N GLY A 670 7.35 27.61 -5.12
CA GLY A 670 6.14 28.31 -5.59
C GLY A 670 5.65 29.44 -4.67
N PRO A 671 4.51 30.07 -4.98
CA PRO A 671 3.62 29.76 -6.10
C PRO A 671 4.16 30.28 -7.45
N GLY A 672 4.12 29.40 -8.46
CA GLY A 672 4.61 29.70 -9.81
C GLY A 672 6.09 30.09 -9.82
N SER A 673 6.42 31.18 -10.51
CA SER A 673 7.78 31.76 -10.57
C SER A 673 8.00 32.90 -9.55
N THR A 674 7.08 33.08 -8.59
CA THR A 674 7.22 34.16 -7.61
C THR A 674 8.31 33.87 -6.58
N THR A 675 9.08 34.89 -6.24
CA THR A 675 9.94 34.89 -5.06
C THR A 675 9.26 35.62 -3.93
N LEU A 676 9.17 34.97 -2.77
CA LEU A 676 8.65 35.59 -1.56
C LEU A 676 9.70 36.47 -0.83
N LEU A 677 10.82 36.76 -1.50
CA LEU A 677 11.85 37.69 -0.98
C LEU A 677 11.37 39.11 -1.13
N ALA A 678 11.47 39.88 -0.06
CA ALA A 678 11.18 41.30 -0.07
C ALA A 678 12.03 42.00 -1.15
N PRO A 679 11.42 42.83 -2.03
CA PRO A 679 12.18 43.63 -2.95
C PRO A 679 13.12 44.56 -2.16
N GLY A 680 14.41 44.53 -2.41
CA GLY A 680 15.43 45.40 -1.79
C GLY A 680 16.52 44.67 -1.02
N THR A 681 16.35 43.39 -0.63
CA THR A 681 17.43 42.59 -0.08
C THR A 681 18.21 41.84 -1.20
N GLN A 682 18.79 42.62 -2.11
CA GLN A 682 19.70 42.08 -3.16
C GLN A 682 21.07 41.66 -2.60
N THR A 683 21.24 41.54 -1.33
CA THR A 683 22.48 41.07 -0.75
C THR A 683 22.35 39.61 -0.37
N GLN A 684 22.78 38.77 -1.27
CA GLN A 684 23.05 37.33 -1.17
C GLN A 684 21.86 36.52 -0.63
N PRO A 685 21.54 35.37 -1.21
CA PRO A 685 20.80 34.37 -0.47
C PRO A 685 21.56 34.18 0.84
N SER A 686 20.95 34.65 1.92
CA SER A 686 21.56 34.45 3.23
C SER A 686 21.73 32.95 3.36
N ALA A 687 22.92 32.51 3.76
CA ALA A 687 23.19 31.11 4.07
C ALA A 687 22.22 30.54 5.11
N ASN A 688 21.28 31.34 5.58
CA ASN A 688 20.38 31.10 6.70
C ASN A 688 18.92 31.37 6.28
N GLY A 689 18.32 30.48 5.51
CA GLY A 689 16.87 30.32 5.49
C GLY A 689 16.15 31.03 4.33
N ASP A 690 15.91 30.28 3.29
CA ASP A 690 14.86 30.60 2.33
C ASP A 690 13.53 30.71 3.07
N VAL A 691 12.76 31.75 2.78
CA VAL A 691 11.45 31.97 3.40
C VAL A 691 10.49 30.92 2.85
N ALA A 692 9.99 30.04 3.69
CA ALA A 692 9.00 29.08 3.27
C ALA A 692 7.75 29.79 2.72
N ASN A 693 7.16 29.16 1.73
CA ASN A 693 5.88 29.61 1.20
C ASN A 693 4.79 29.44 2.27
N ILE A 694 4.46 30.52 2.95
CA ILE A 694 3.36 30.55 3.92
C ILE A 694 2.00 30.71 3.25
N LEU A 695 1.97 31.05 1.97
CA LEU A 695 0.72 31.31 1.25
C LEU A 695 0.08 30.03 0.70
N GLY A 696 0.89 29.05 0.30
CA GLY A 696 0.42 27.89 -0.41
C GLY A 696 -0.10 28.20 -1.81
N GLY A 697 -0.69 27.22 -2.46
CA GLY A 697 -1.33 27.36 -3.76
C GLY A 697 -2.67 26.64 -3.81
N ASP A 698 -3.48 27.01 -4.79
CA ASP A 698 -4.79 26.41 -5.04
C ASP A 698 -4.66 25.25 -6.04
N ILE A 699 -3.60 25.23 -6.85
CA ILE A 699 -3.30 24.19 -7.84
C ILE A 699 -1.91 23.63 -7.55
N LYS A 700 -1.77 22.31 -7.61
CA LYS A 700 -0.49 21.59 -7.43
C LYS A 700 -0.33 20.53 -8.50
N LEU A 701 0.85 20.50 -9.12
CA LEU A 701 1.26 19.41 -10.00
C LEU A 701 2.64 18.93 -9.57
N GLU A 702 2.81 17.62 -9.41
CA GLU A 702 4.09 16.99 -9.11
C GLU A 702 4.26 15.67 -9.86
N ALA A 703 5.48 15.38 -10.25
CA ALA A 703 5.88 14.07 -10.74
C ALA A 703 7.25 13.68 -10.17
N ASN A 704 7.37 12.43 -9.76
CA ASN A 704 8.58 11.90 -9.15
C ASN A 704 8.94 10.57 -9.82
N ILE A 705 10.22 10.41 -10.14
CA ILE A 705 10.80 9.19 -10.69
C ILE A 705 11.95 8.79 -9.78
N GLU A 706 11.93 7.58 -9.23
CA GLU A 706 12.97 7.09 -8.34
C GLU A 706 13.37 5.66 -8.73
N LEU A 707 14.64 5.46 -9.05
CA LEU A 707 15.22 4.14 -9.24
C LEU A 707 15.87 3.68 -7.93
N ARG A 708 15.35 2.62 -7.34
CA ARG A 708 15.82 2.00 -6.10
C ARG A 708 16.58 0.74 -6.41
N THR A 709 17.88 0.69 -6.16
CA THR A 709 18.72 -0.48 -6.42
C THR A 709 19.31 -0.98 -5.10
N ARG A 710 19.03 -2.23 -4.75
CA ARG A 710 19.63 -2.84 -3.58
C ARG A 710 21.10 -3.15 -3.84
N ILE A 711 21.95 -2.44 -3.12
CA ILE A 711 23.41 -2.59 -3.21
C ILE A 711 23.94 -3.62 -2.20
N ILE A 712 23.34 -3.62 -0.99
CA ILE A 712 23.78 -4.48 0.11
C ILE A 712 22.58 -5.26 0.67
N ARG A 713 22.77 -6.52 0.98
CA ARG A 713 21.78 -7.38 1.61
C ARG A 713 22.24 -7.76 3.01
N GLN A 714 21.40 -7.49 4.00
CA GLN A 714 21.56 -7.92 5.38
C GLN A 714 22.80 -7.37 6.13
N LEU A 715 23.36 -6.23 5.74
CA LEU A 715 24.36 -5.57 6.59
C LEU A 715 23.65 -4.93 7.78
N LEU A 716 24.05 -5.28 9.00
CA LEU A 716 23.39 -4.89 10.25
C LEU A 716 21.88 -5.23 10.25
N ALA A 717 21.54 -6.42 9.79
CA ALA A 717 20.18 -6.91 9.62
C ALA A 717 19.29 -6.03 8.71
N ALA A 718 19.87 -5.12 7.93
CA ALA A 718 19.19 -4.21 7.01
C ALA A 718 19.59 -4.43 5.56
N ASN A 719 18.66 -4.15 4.63
CA ASN A 719 18.97 -4.03 3.21
C ASN A 719 19.35 -2.58 2.90
N TRP A 720 20.44 -2.37 2.21
CA TRP A 720 20.92 -1.06 1.81
C TRP A 720 20.60 -0.84 0.33
N LEU A 721 19.90 0.24 0.04
CA LEU A 721 19.52 0.59 -1.32
C LEU A 721 20.12 1.95 -1.68
N LEU A 722 20.75 1.99 -2.83
CA LEU A 722 21.11 3.24 -3.51
C LEU A 722 19.89 3.68 -4.33
N THR A 723 19.54 4.94 -4.25
CA THR A 723 18.47 5.53 -5.04
C THR A 723 19.00 6.66 -5.89
N SER A 724 18.50 6.79 -7.11
CA SER A 724 18.63 7.99 -7.92
C SER A 724 17.25 8.49 -8.27
N PHE A 725 17.05 9.80 -8.26
CA PHE A 725 15.73 10.36 -8.46
C PHE A 725 15.74 11.65 -9.25
N VAL A 726 14.61 11.93 -9.87
CA VAL A 726 14.24 13.20 -10.46
C VAL A 726 12.83 13.55 -10.01
N ASP A 727 12.67 14.72 -9.43
CA ASP A 727 11.40 15.27 -8.97
C ASP A 727 11.10 16.54 -9.74
N THR A 728 9.85 16.75 -10.09
CA THR A 728 9.40 18.00 -10.71
C THR A 728 8.04 18.38 -10.17
N GLY A 729 7.77 19.67 -10.05
CA GLY A 729 6.47 20.15 -9.60
C GLY A 729 6.46 21.62 -9.26
N ASN A 730 5.30 22.11 -8.90
CA ASN A 730 5.07 23.43 -8.35
C ASN A 730 3.64 23.56 -7.80
N VAL A 731 3.36 24.68 -7.17
CA VAL A 731 2.01 25.11 -6.79
C VAL A 731 1.72 26.48 -7.42
N TRP A 732 0.45 26.77 -7.63
CA TRP A 732 -0.01 28.03 -8.22
C TRP A 732 -1.30 28.49 -7.55
N PHE A 733 -1.55 29.80 -7.62
CA PHE A 733 -2.86 30.37 -7.30
C PHE A 733 -3.89 30.03 -8.39
N GLY A 734 -5.13 29.79 -7.97
CA GLY A 734 -6.27 29.57 -8.85
C GLY A 734 -6.77 30.88 -9.51
N PRO A 735 -7.72 30.76 -10.44
CA PRO A 735 -8.24 31.89 -11.21
C PRO A 735 -8.89 33.02 -10.35
N ARG A 736 -9.51 32.62 -9.24
CA ARG A 736 -10.19 33.59 -8.34
C ARG A 736 -9.25 34.25 -7.35
N ASN A 737 -8.15 33.63 -7.04
CA ASN A 737 -7.17 34.19 -6.14
C ASN A 737 -6.53 35.44 -6.81
N PRO A 738 -6.49 36.60 -6.14
CA PRO A 738 -5.93 37.80 -6.74
C PRO A 738 -4.46 37.64 -7.16
N GLY A 739 -3.77 36.65 -6.66
CA GLY A 739 -2.34 36.46 -6.88
C GLY A 739 -1.53 37.45 -6.04
N LEU A 740 -0.23 37.41 -6.19
CA LEU A 740 0.63 38.42 -5.57
C LEU A 740 0.60 39.68 -6.45
N ALA A 741 -0.02 40.76 -5.97
CA ALA A 741 0.14 42.05 -6.57
C ALA A 741 1.53 42.59 -6.22
N THR A 742 2.51 42.26 -7.04
CA THR A 742 3.82 42.93 -6.97
C THR A 742 3.67 44.32 -7.61
N ALA A 743 4.29 45.33 -7.02
CA ALA A 743 4.40 46.63 -7.64
C ALA A 743 4.99 46.41 -9.04
N ALA A 744 4.21 46.66 -10.09
CA ALA A 744 4.57 46.39 -11.46
C ALA A 744 5.80 47.21 -11.82
N THR A 745 6.90 46.55 -12.11
CA THR A 745 7.90 47.09 -13.03
C THR A 745 7.43 46.73 -14.43
N ASP A 746 7.41 47.70 -15.36
CA ASP A 746 6.82 47.59 -16.68
C ASP A 746 7.31 46.41 -17.55
N ASP A 747 8.32 45.66 -17.13
CA ASP A 747 8.94 44.60 -17.91
C ASP A 747 8.56 43.14 -17.53
N GLN A 748 7.87 42.87 -16.39
CA GLN A 748 7.51 41.50 -16.02
C GLN A 748 6.12 41.34 -15.32
N PRO A 749 5.00 41.75 -15.89
CA PRO A 749 3.73 41.74 -15.17
C PRO A 749 3.08 40.36 -15.03
N ALA A 750 3.41 39.43 -15.89
CA ALA A 750 2.64 38.18 -16.00
C ALA A 750 3.21 37.00 -15.20
N ARG A 751 4.51 36.92 -14.99
CA ARG A 751 5.18 35.84 -14.26
C ARG A 751 5.15 36.04 -12.74
N ALA A 752 5.13 37.26 -12.30
CA ALA A 752 5.17 37.61 -10.88
C ALA A 752 3.86 37.35 -10.10
N SER A 753 2.76 37.03 -10.77
CA SER A 753 1.46 36.88 -10.12
C SER A 753 1.27 35.52 -9.39
N GLY A 754 2.09 34.52 -9.67
CA GLY A 754 1.95 33.12 -9.14
C GLY A 754 0.66 32.41 -9.60
N ARG A 755 -0.12 33.01 -10.52
CA ARG A 755 -1.35 32.41 -11.04
C ARG A 755 -1.05 31.32 -12.07
N PHE A 756 -1.82 30.24 -12.00
CA PHE A 756 -1.72 29.16 -12.98
C PHE A 756 -2.08 29.62 -14.39
N ARG A 757 -1.19 29.38 -15.33
CA ARG A 757 -1.40 29.57 -16.76
C ARG A 757 -0.82 28.38 -17.51
N LEU A 758 -1.62 27.68 -18.27
CA LEU A 758 -1.19 26.48 -18.98
C LEU A 758 0.00 26.73 -19.90
N ALA A 759 0.08 27.91 -20.51
CA ALA A 759 1.16 28.28 -21.43
C ALA A 759 2.51 28.47 -20.74
N THR A 760 2.55 28.93 -19.49
CA THR A 760 3.78 29.20 -18.71
C THR A 760 4.09 28.12 -17.68
N ALA A 761 3.11 27.31 -17.29
CA ALA A 761 3.27 26.27 -16.27
C ALA A 761 4.47 25.32 -16.49
N PRO A 762 4.80 24.85 -17.71
CA PRO A 762 5.99 24.03 -17.93
C PRO A 762 7.30 24.74 -17.60
N GLN A 763 7.40 26.05 -17.80
CA GLN A 763 8.56 26.87 -17.49
C GLN A 763 8.66 27.22 -15.99
N GLU A 764 7.54 27.10 -15.29
CA GLU A 764 7.41 27.38 -13.86
C GLU A 764 7.58 26.09 -13.01
N LEU A 765 7.78 24.92 -13.62
CA LEU A 765 8.07 23.71 -12.89
C LEU A 765 9.48 23.75 -12.31
N GLY A 766 9.59 23.58 -11.01
CA GLY A 766 10.87 23.29 -10.37
C GLY A 766 11.29 21.84 -10.67
N VAL A 767 12.57 21.64 -10.97
CA VAL A 767 13.15 20.29 -11.21
C VAL A 767 14.31 20.06 -10.25
N GLY A 768 14.18 19.02 -9.43
CA GLY A 768 15.23 18.54 -8.53
C GLY A 768 15.72 17.16 -8.96
N ALA A 769 17.01 16.89 -8.80
CA ALA A 769 17.58 15.56 -9.01
C ALA A 769 18.60 15.23 -7.94
N GLY A 770 18.78 13.96 -7.65
CA GLY A 770 19.72 13.59 -6.60
C GLY A 770 19.95 12.10 -6.44
N LEU A 771 20.75 11.80 -5.43
CA LEU A 771 21.06 10.45 -4.99
C LEU A 771 20.62 10.28 -3.55
N GLY A 772 20.24 9.06 -3.18
CA GLY A 772 19.85 8.77 -1.82
C GLY A 772 20.31 7.40 -1.38
N LEU A 773 20.39 7.24 -0.07
CA LEU A 773 20.67 5.98 0.59
C LEU A 773 19.44 5.57 1.42
N ARG A 774 19.06 4.31 1.32
CA ARG A 774 18.00 3.71 2.12
C ARG A 774 18.59 2.57 2.92
N ILE A 775 18.39 2.57 4.22
CA ILE A 775 18.73 1.47 5.11
C ILE A 775 17.38 0.88 5.58
N ALA A 776 17.03 -0.29 5.03
CA ALA A 776 15.72 -0.90 5.20
C ALA A 776 15.80 -2.15 6.08
N TRP A 777 15.30 -2.06 7.29
CA TRP A 777 14.98 -3.19 8.16
C TRP A 777 13.60 -3.75 7.80
N GLU A 778 13.18 -4.81 8.45
CA GLU A 778 11.87 -5.43 8.16
C GLU A 778 10.69 -4.53 8.54
N PHE A 779 10.86 -3.69 9.54
CA PHE A 779 9.82 -2.89 10.18
C PHE A 779 9.98 -1.37 9.99
N PHE A 780 11.15 -0.86 9.53
CA PHE A 780 11.32 0.54 9.20
C PHE A 780 12.46 0.77 8.20
N ILE A 781 12.45 1.95 7.59
CA ILE A 781 13.44 2.37 6.61
C ILE A 781 13.97 3.74 7.03
N VAL A 782 15.29 3.88 7.08
CA VAL A 782 15.94 5.18 7.20
C VAL A 782 16.36 5.66 5.81
N ARG A 783 16.13 6.92 5.55
CA ARG A 783 16.36 7.57 4.27
C ARG A 783 17.29 8.77 4.44
N LEU A 784 18.29 8.87 3.55
CA LEU A 784 19.15 10.03 3.37
C LEU A 784 19.15 10.39 1.89
N ASP A 785 18.70 11.58 1.53
CA ASP A 785 18.66 12.07 0.15
C ASP A 785 19.51 13.33 0.01
N LEU A 786 20.41 13.34 -0.97
CA LEU A 786 21.16 14.51 -1.38
C LEU A 786 20.58 14.98 -2.72
N ALA A 787 19.96 16.12 -2.73
CA ALA A 787 19.25 16.68 -3.85
C ALA A 787 19.84 18.01 -4.33
N TYR A 788 19.73 18.25 -5.61
CA TYR A 788 20.18 19.47 -6.26
C TYR A 788 19.02 20.09 -7.04
N ARG A 789 18.97 21.44 -7.11
CA ARG A 789 18.05 22.17 -7.97
C ARG A 789 18.59 22.13 -9.40
N MET A 790 17.87 21.49 -10.31
CA MET A 790 18.25 21.40 -11.72
C MET A 790 17.58 22.49 -12.56
N HIS A 791 16.37 22.88 -12.21
CA HIS A 791 15.65 24.01 -12.79
C HIS A 791 14.90 24.73 -11.67
N ASP A 792 15.25 25.99 -11.45
CA ASP A 792 14.60 26.88 -10.48
C ASP A 792 13.74 27.89 -11.23
N PRO A 793 12.41 27.88 -11.06
CA PRO A 793 11.52 28.81 -11.74
C PRO A 793 11.59 30.25 -11.22
N SER A 794 12.39 30.51 -10.20
CA SER A 794 12.53 31.85 -9.60
C SER A 794 13.16 32.83 -10.62
N PRO A 795 12.60 34.05 -10.77
CA PRO A 795 13.12 35.02 -11.68
C PRO A 795 14.49 35.60 -11.29
N LEU A 796 14.95 35.31 -10.07
CA LEU A 796 16.28 35.73 -9.61
C LEU A 796 17.41 34.83 -10.09
N ASN A 797 17.07 33.74 -10.78
CA ASN A 797 18.04 32.72 -11.19
C ASN A 797 18.18 32.68 -12.72
N ASP A 798 18.97 33.57 -13.28
CA ASP A 798 19.21 33.61 -14.75
C ASP A 798 20.05 32.44 -15.30
N ASP A 799 20.66 31.62 -14.44
CA ASP A 799 21.63 30.58 -14.84
C ASP A 799 21.35 29.21 -14.17
N VAL A 800 20.34 28.54 -14.68
CA VAL A 800 19.75 27.30 -14.17
C VAL A 800 20.75 26.17 -13.95
N PHE A 801 21.72 25.98 -14.85
CA PHE A 801 22.67 24.86 -14.78
C PHE A 801 23.95 25.16 -13.99
N ARG A 802 24.32 26.43 -13.80
CA ARG A 802 25.56 26.81 -13.10
C ARG A 802 25.46 26.76 -11.58
N ASN A 803 24.30 27.00 -11.03
CA ASN A 803 24.07 27.04 -9.57
C ASN A 803 23.54 25.72 -8.99
N GLY A 804 22.94 24.86 -9.81
CA GLY A 804 22.26 23.65 -9.37
C GLY A 804 23.10 22.62 -8.61
N PHE A 805 24.42 22.56 -8.87
CA PHE A 805 25.33 21.66 -8.17
C PHE A 805 26.06 22.31 -6.98
N ARG A 806 25.85 23.59 -6.70
CA ARG A 806 26.60 24.32 -5.65
C ARG A 806 25.91 24.32 -4.30
N ASP A 807 24.61 24.09 -4.23
CA ASP A 807 23.82 24.14 -3.00
C ASP A 807 23.02 22.84 -2.84
N PRO A 808 23.68 21.74 -2.42
CA PRO A 808 22.99 20.48 -2.18
C PRO A 808 22.08 20.58 -0.95
N ARG A 809 20.85 20.06 -1.09
CA ARG A 809 19.92 19.87 0.03
C ARG A 809 20.00 18.44 0.54
N LEU A 810 20.21 18.30 1.83
CA LEU A 810 20.21 16.99 2.50
C LEU A 810 18.87 16.78 3.21
N HIS A 811 18.15 15.73 2.78
CA HIS A 811 16.91 15.32 3.45
C HIS A 811 17.13 14.02 4.21
N PHE A 812 16.82 14.05 5.50
CA PHE A 812 16.72 12.86 6.32
C PHE A 812 15.25 12.45 6.44
N GLY A 813 14.96 11.15 6.45
CA GLY A 813 13.57 10.69 6.56
C GLY A 813 13.39 9.25 7.01
N ILE A 814 12.20 8.94 7.48
CA ILE A 814 11.76 7.58 7.82
C ILE A 814 10.76 7.13 6.74
N GLY A 815 10.97 5.94 6.19
CA GLY A 815 10.18 5.40 5.09
C GLY A 815 10.70 5.78 3.70
N HIS A 816 9.96 5.38 2.66
CA HIS A 816 10.20 5.84 1.29
C HIS A 816 9.67 7.28 1.11
N ALA A 817 10.17 8.00 0.12
CA ALA A 817 9.68 9.34 -0.19
C ALA A 817 8.21 9.30 -0.64
N PHE A 818 7.82 8.25 -1.38
CA PHE A 818 6.45 8.00 -1.85
C PHE A 818 6.21 6.50 -2.09
#